data_82aec272342d4aa9db9eafb7ba098867
#
_entry.id   82aec272342d4aa9db9eafb7ba098867
#
_cell.length_a   1.000
_cell.length_b   1.000
_cell.length_c   1.000
_cell.angle_alpha   90.00
_cell.angle_beta   90.00
_cell.angle_gamma   90.00
#
_symmetry.space_group_name_H-M   'P 1'
#
loop_
_entity.id
_entity.type
_entity.pdbx_description
1 polymer ?
#
loop_
_entity_poly.entity_id
_entity_poly.type
_entity_poly.pdbx_seq_one_letter_code
_entity_poly.pdbx_strand_id
1 'polypeptide(L)'
;MQRFIFYLFFLLPLGSVAQTVTGRVVDANNKPLSGASVVWLNNKKGITAKEDGSFSIKKTATDNLLVVSHSGYTKDTMDVSDTDTVLFVLKEKSNLQAVEVNAEKQGTVMSNRSPFKVEILTSVELKKSACCDLAGCFETQSSVQPQTTNIITNAKELRILGLSGVYNQVLIDGFPMIQGLTFTYGISGIPGTLVDNIYISKGANSVLQGHESISGQINVETKKPNASEKLFANVYMNSFLEKHLNLATNFKRGKWHSLLAFHMVQPANKIDRDKDDFLDLPLLTRYMIMNKWKVGKENDWGWSSEMAVRFLNENRVGGQRFFNPGEHKGSSTIYGNTVNINQPEMWAKINYRFNDIHRLTLYASGFHQNQQSFFGSLSYKAKQNNAFVNLQHEFKYTPNHTLKSGISFKHLDINEDIVFTDNLISRNYDGNYNRVENIVGLFSENTMSFFKGKLTWIAGIRADNHNQFGWNITPRTLLKYDPTSKLTIRANIGTGWRTVNFFSENIGLLASSRDIVFVEALKPEKALNMGINVTQKFEWENISGYISLDYYRTNFSNQIFPDYDTDPIKAFVKNFTGKSVSNGFQTDFFIKLYKRYEFKAGYNFLDVYRENNNIKEVLPFNPRHKVLTTFSYKPVNNKFHADVNIHWFGEQRLPNTKSNPVAYQRPDFSKDYTTVNAQFTYMFKNFEVYTGCENMFNFRQNQPIISWQNPFSPYFDISSVWGPTRGREFYMGVRWKLK
;
A
#
# COMPACT_ATOMS: atom_id res chain seq x y z
N MET A 1 -103.79 -23.78 24.73
CA MET A 1 -104.07 -23.81 23.27
C MET A 1 -102.90 -23.16 22.57
N GLN A 2 -102.32 -23.78 21.71
CA GLN A 2 -101.39 -23.52 20.62
C GLN A 2 -100.05 -24.22 20.72
N ARG A 3 -99.81 -25.00 19.69
CA ARG A 3 -98.71 -25.95 19.50
C ARG A 3 -97.45 -25.25 19.05
N PHE A 4 -96.32 -25.56 19.63
CA PHE A 4 -95.00 -25.22 19.13
C PHE A 4 -94.49 -26.35 18.26
N ILE A 5 -94.10 -26.07 16.99
CA ILE A 5 -93.42 -26.93 16.07
C ILE A 5 -91.94 -26.60 16.12
N PHE A 6 -91.09 -27.57 16.49
CA PHE A 6 -89.63 -27.45 16.48
C PHE A 6 -89.05 -27.87 15.10
N TYR A 7 -88.38 -26.95 14.43
CA TYR A 7 -87.55 -27.26 13.27
C TYR A 7 -86.14 -27.50 13.72
N LEU A 8 -85.63 -28.72 13.52
CA LEU A 8 -84.23 -29.13 13.76
C LEU A 8 -83.43 -28.82 12.48
N PHE A 9 -82.61 -27.79 12.50
CA PHE A 9 -81.62 -27.54 11.43
C PHE A 9 -80.39 -28.34 11.65
N PHE A 10 -80.06 -29.26 10.74
CA PHE A 10 -78.79 -29.96 10.66
C PHE A 10 -77.70 -29.03 10.12
N LEU A 11 -76.76 -28.55 10.94
CA LEU A 11 -75.56 -27.88 10.53
C LEU A 11 -74.49 -28.94 10.16
N LEU A 12 -74.27 -29.15 8.87
CA LEU A 12 -73.09 -29.83 8.37
C LEU A 12 -71.88 -28.86 8.50
N PRO A 13 -70.74 -29.28 9.08
CA PRO A 13 -69.54 -28.48 9.07
C PRO A 13 -68.91 -28.50 7.67
N LEU A 14 -68.90 -27.36 6.96
CA LEU A 14 -68.05 -27.14 5.79
C LEU A 14 -66.61 -27.13 6.25
N GLY A 15 -65.93 -28.27 6.14
CA GLY A 15 -64.48 -28.35 6.30
C GLY A 15 -63.79 -27.54 5.20
N SER A 16 -63.21 -26.39 5.54
CA SER A 16 -62.31 -25.71 4.65
C SER A 16 -61.02 -26.52 4.51
N VAL A 17 -60.82 -27.14 3.36
CA VAL A 17 -59.58 -27.77 2.99
C VAL A 17 -58.54 -26.68 2.82
N ALA A 18 -57.65 -26.53 3.79
CA ALA A 18 -56.54 -25.58 3.68
C ALA A 18 -55.61 -26.06 2.56
N GLN A 19 -55.58 -25.34 1.43
CA GLN A 19 -54.63 -25.62 0.35
C GLN A 19 -53.19 -25.54 0.86
N THR A 20 -52.40 -26.58 0.59
CA THR A 20 -51.00 -26.65 0.96
C THR A 20 -50.10 -26.78 -0.28
N VAL A 21 -48.95 -26.09 -0.26
CA VAL A 21 -47.90 -26.35 -1.23
C VAL A 21 -46.96 -27.37 -0.65
N THR A 22 -46.75 -28.45 -1.40
CA THR A 22 -45.78 -29.50 -1.06
C THR A 22 -44.60 -29.44 -2.01
N GLY A 23 -43.44 -29.89 -1.57
CA GLY A 23 -42.28 -29.86 -2.45
C GLY A 23 -41.07 -30.53 -1.83
N ARG A 24 -39.96 -30.45 -2.58
CA ARG A 24 -38.69 -31.02 -2.16
C ARG A 24 -37.57 -30.03 -2.46
N VAL A 25 -36.58 -29.96 -1.57
CA VAL A 25 -35.38 -29.13 -1.73
C VAL A 25 -34.17 -30.05 -1.90
N VAL A 26 -33.48 -29.90 -3.04
CA VAL A 26 -32.30 -30.72 -3.39
C VAL A 26 -31.16 -29.87 -3.88
N ASP A 27 -29.94 -30.42 -3.92
CA ASP A 27 -28.81 -29.82 -4.60
C ASP A 27 -28.79 -30.14 -6.12
N ALA A 28 -27.80 -29.63 -6.85
CA ALA A 28 -27.61 -29.88 -8.29
C ALA A 28 -27.37 -31.36 -8.65
N ASN A 29 -27.00 -32.20 -7.66
CA ASN A 29 -26.81 -33.64 -7.78
C ASN A 29 -28.01 -34.47 -7.29
N ASN A 30 -29.14 -33.80 -7.09
CA ASN A 30 -30.41 -34.40 -6.59
C ASN A 30 -30.34 -34.95 -5.14
N LYS A 31 -29.33 -34.50 -4.36
CA LYS A 31 -29.19 -34.88 -2.94
C LYS A 31 -30.13 -34.01 -2.09
N PRO A 32 -30.90 -34.59 -1.16
CA PRO A 32 -31.82 -33.82 -0.31
C PRO A 32 -31.08 -32.84 0.60
N LEU A 33 -31.63 -31.64 0.71
CA LEU A 33 -31.13 -30.60 1.61
C LEU A 33 -31.99 -30.51 2.88
N SER A 34 -31.68 -31.37 3.83
CA SER A 34 -32.31 -31.41 5.15
C SER A 34 -32.10 -30.08 5.89
N GLY A 35 -33.16 -29.58 6.54
CA GLY A 35 -33.07 -28.31 7.29
C GLY A 35 -33.10 -27.06 6.44
N ALA A 36 -33.37 -27.16 5.12
CA ALA A 36 -33.54 -25.98 4.28
C ALA A 36 -34.74 -25.15 4.78
N SER A 37 -34.56 -23.83 4.88
CA SER A 37 -35.61 -22.90 5.29
C SER A 37 -36.51 -22.56 4.09
N VAL A 38 -37.80 -22.79 4.19
CA VAL A 38 -38.83 -22.49 3.19
C VAL A 38 -39.78 -21.46 3.77
N VAL A 39 -39.82 -20.24 3.20
CA VAL A 39 -40.46 -19.06 3.79
C VAL A 39 -41.25 -18.31 2.73
N TRP A 40 -42.41 -17.77 3.08
CA TRP A 40 -43.15 -16.84 2.27
C TRP A 40 -42.43 -15.48 2.23
N LEU A 41 -42.26 -14.90 1.03
CA LEU A 41 -41.42 -13.70 0.82
C LEU A 41 -41.87 -12.51 1.66
N ASN A 42 -43.17 -12.21 1.65
CA ASN A 42 -43.72 -10.97 2.24
C ASN A 42 -44.08 -11.14 3.73
N ASN A 43 -44.71 -12.24 4.12
CA ASN A 43 -45.19 -12.43 5.49
C ASN A 43 -44.18 -13.15 6.42
N LYS A 44 -43.06 -13.65 5.86
CA LYS A 44 -41.98 -14.32 6.57
C LYS A 44 -42.37 -15.56 7.40
N LYS A 45 -43.57 -16.09 7.24
CA LYS A 45 -43.94 -17.34 7.84
C LYS A 45 -43.33 -18.49 7.04
N GLY A 46 -42.74 -19.49 7.71
CA GLY A 46 -42.02 -20.54 7.05
C GLY A 46 -41.90 -21.80 7.87
N ILE A 47 -41.32 -22.83 7.25
CA ILE A 47 -41.01 -24.13 7.81
C ILE A 47 -39.62 -24.56 7.40
N THR A 48 -39.12 -25.66 7.97
CA THR A 48 -37.87 -26.31 7.56
C THR A 48 -38.17 -27.59 6.83
N ALA A 49 -37.40 -27.89 5.78
CA ALA A 49 -37.46 -29.18 5.07
C ALA A 49 -37.00 -30.31 5.96
N LYS A 50 -37.65 -31.47 5.80
CA LYS A 50 -37.38 -32.71 6.52
C LYS A 50 -36.04 -33.34 6.09
N GLU A 51 -35.64 -34.45 6.71
CA GLU A 51 -34.37 -35.15 6.38
C GLU A 51 -34.27 -35.60 4.92
N ASP A 52 -35.39 -35.96 4.30
CA ASP A 52 -35.51 -36.31 2.87
C ASP A 52 -35.63 -35.11 1.93
N GLY A 53 -35.51 -33.87 2.46
CA GLY A 53 -35.65 -32.62 1.72
C GLY A 53 -37.10 -32.24 1.47
N SER A 54 -38.11 -33.03 1.87
CA SER A 54 -39.53 -32.70 1.65
C SER A 54 -40.06 -31.62 2.58
N PHE A 55 -41.03 -30.83 2.09
CA PHE A 55 -41.74 -29.86 2.89
C PHE A 55 -43.22 -29.78 2.52
N SER A 56 -44.03 -29.25 3.45
CA SER A 56 -45.45 -28.96 3.21
C SER A 56 -45.81 -27.67 3.96
N ILE A 57 -46.17 -26.61 3.23
CA ILE A 57 -46.47 -25.29 3.79
C ILE A 57 -47.90 -24.86 3.38
N LYS A 58 -48.68 -24.31 4.33
CA LYS A 58 -50.04 -23.81 4.03
C LYS A 58 -49.98 -22.61 3.12
N LYS A 59 -50.82 -22.56 2.07
CA LYS A 59 -50.99 -21.38 1.23
C LYS A 59 -51.53 -20.22 2.07
N THR A 60 -51.06 -19.00 1.74
CA THR A 60 -51.50 -17.76 2.36
C THR A 60 -52.28 -16.97 1.33
N ALA A 61 -53.34 -16.30 1.73
CA ALA A 61 -54.18 -15.50 0.79
C ALA A 61 -53.48 -14.26 0.21
N THR A 62 -52.29 -13.91 0.75
CA THR A 62 -51.60 -12.64 0.46
C THR A 62 -50.18 -12.82 -0.14
N ASP A 63 -49.71 -14.06 -0.34
CA ASP A 63 -48.30 -14.29 -0.76
C ASP A 63 -48.19 -15.56 -1.61
N ASN A 64 -47.68 -15.41 -2.83
CA ASN A 64 -47.49 -16.50 -3.79
C ASN A 64 -46.03 -16.85 -4.02
N LEU A 65 -45.09 -16.10 -3.43
CA LEU A 65 -43.66 -16.31 -3.63
C LEU A 65 -43.03 -17.06 -2.46
N LEU A 66 -42.57 -18.29 -2.71
CA LEU A 66 -41.77 -19.08 -1.77
C LEU A 66 -40.29 -18.85 -1.99
N VAL A 67 -39.60 -18.52 -0.93
CA VAL A 67 -38.13 -18.40 -0.87
C VAL A 67 -37.56 -19.58 -0.13
N VAL A 68 -36.60 -20.28 -0.75
CA VAL A 68 -35.89 -21.38 -0.12
C VAL A 68 -34.42 -21.02 0.05
N SER A 69 -33.87 -21.29 1.23
CA SER A 69 -32.48 -21.07 1.57
C SER A 69 -31.91 -22.21 2.43
N HIS A 70 -30.65 -22.51 2.16
CA HIS A 70 -29.86 -23.47 2.95
C HIS A 70 -28.44 -22.98 3.15
N SER A 71 -27.83 -23.33 4.29
CA SER A 71 -26.44 -22.93 4.57
C SER A 71 -25.49 -23.54 3.53
N GLY A 72 -24.69 -22.69 2.87
CA GLY A 72 -23.78 -23.12 1.79
C GLY A 72 -24.40 -23.09 0.38
N TYR A 73 -25.68 -22.74 0.22
CA TYR A 73 -26.40 -22.72 -1.06
C TYR A 73 -26.93 -21.31 -1.39
N THR A 74 -27.06 -21.00 -2.67
CA THR A 74 -27.76 -19.78 -3.13
C THR A 74 -29.24 -19.93 -2.89
N LYS A 75 -29.88 -18.91 -2.28
CA LYS A 75 -31.34 -18.88 -2.13
C LYS A 75 -32.02 -18.85 -3.48
N ASP A 76 -33.15 -19.54 -3.60
CA ASP A 76 -34.00 -19.53 -4.78
C ASP A 76 -35.41 -19.06 -4.41
N THR A 77 -36.12 -18.49 -5.37
CA THR A 77 -37.48 -17.97 -5.18
C THR A 77 -38.37 -18.41 -6.34
N MET A 78 -39.52 -18.99 -6.03
CA MET A 78 -40.46 -19.52 -7.02
C MET A 78 -41.87 -18.98 -6.75
N ASP A 79 -42.57 -18.61 -7.79
CA ASP A 79 -44.01 -18.31 -7.75
C ASP A 79 -44.79 -19.65 -7.77
N VAL A 80 -45.65 -19.83 -6.78
CA VAL A 80 -46.46 -21.05 -6.57
C VAL A 80 -47.97 -20.76 -6.67
N SER A 81 -48.34 -19.67 -7.35
CA SER A 81 -49.77 -19.31 -7.59
C SER A 81 -50.56 -20.45 -8.24
N ASP A 82 -49.97 -21.10 -9.28
CA ASP A 82 -50.63 -22.07 -10.13
C ASP A 82 -50.20 -23.55 -9.86
N THR A 83 -49.37 -23.77 -8.84
CA THR A 83 -48.88 -25.13 -8.54
C THR A 83 -48.97 -25.46 -7.04
N ASP A 84 -49.37 -26.72 -6.76
CA ASP A 84 -49.38 -27.26 -5.40
C ASP A 84 -48.17 -28.17 -5.08
N THR A 85 -47.31 -28.43 -6.10
CA THR A 85 -46.09 -29.24 -5.91
C THR A 85 -44.90 -28.59 -6.60
N VAL A 86 -43.80 -28.42 -5.89
CA VAL A 86 -42.61 -27.70 -6.40
C VAL A 86 -41.31 -28.43 -6.03
N LEU A 87 -40.32 -28.34 -6.91
CA LEU A 87 -38.96 -28.82 -6.70
C LEU A 87 -38.00 -27.65 -6.70
N PHE A 88 -37.30 -27.39 -5.60
CA PHE A 88 -36.24 -26.44 -5.51
C PHE A 88 -34.88 -27.11 -5.66
N VAL A 89 -34.12 -26.72 -6.70
CA VAL A 89 -32.76 -27.21 -6.92
C VAL A 89 -31.79 -26.10 -6.56
N LEU A 90 -31.26 -26.12 -5.34
CA LEU A 90 -30.33 -25.07 -4.89
C LEU A 90 -28.91 -25.37 -5.41
N LYS A 91 -28.28 -24.34 -5.96
CA LYS A 91 -26.87 -24.39 -6.37
C LYS A 91 -25.99 -24.11 -5.16
N GLU A 92 -24.96 -24.93 -4.95
CA GLU A 92 -23.95 -24.65 -3.93
C GLU A 92 -23.39 -23.24 -4.15
N LYS A 93 -23.30 -22.46 -3.10
CA LYS A 93 -22.46 -21.26 -3.12
C LYS A 93 -21.03 -21.74 -3.34
N SER A 94 -20.57 -21.68 -4.60
CA SER A 94 -19.14 -21.80 -4.88
C SER A 94 -18.41 -20.86 -3.91
N ASN A 95 -17.54 -21.44 -3.08
CA ASN A 95 -16.83 -20.79 -2.00
C ASN A 95 -16.44 -19.35 -2.34
N LEU A 96 -16.93 -18.43 -1.48
CA LEU A 96 -16.37 -17.10 -1.26
C LEU A 96 -15.84 -16.39 -2.54
N GLN A 97 -16.72 -16.12 -3.49
CA GLN A 97 -16.62 -14.82 -4.12
C GLN A 97 -16.56 -13.85 -2.93
N ALA A 98 -15.45 -13.10 -2.85
CA ALA A 98 -15.49 -11.86 -2.11
C ALA A 98 -16.84 -11.25 -2.44
N VAL A 99 -17.71 -11.11 -1.45
CA VAL A 99 -18.93 -10.35 -1.62
C VAL A 99 -18.42 -9.01 -2.06
N GLU A 100 -18.48 -8.73 -3.36
CA GLU A 100 -18.57 -7.36 -3.82
C GLU A 100 -19.90 -6.90 -3.24
N VAL A 101 -19.85 -6.54 -1.97
CA VAL A 101 -20.82 -5.65 -1.41
C VAL A 101 -20.66 -4.41 -2.27
N ASN A 102 -21.65 -4.11 -3.09
CA ASN A 102 -21.92 -2.77 -3.60
C ASN A 102 -22.37 -1.86 -2.43
N ALA A 103 -21.79 -2.04 -1.24
CA ALA A 103 -21.64 -1.04 -0.24
C ALA A 103 -20.67 -0.02 -0.81
N GLU A 104 -21.01 1.25 -0.80
CA GLU A 104 -20.13 2.36 -1.14
C GLU A 104 -18.72 2.02 -0.64
N LYS A 105 -17.75 1.89 -1.57
CA LYS A 105 -16.37 1.57 -1.20
C LYS A 105 -15.95 2.62 -0.18
N GLN A 106 -15.69 2.23 1.04
CA GLN A 106 -15.16 3.12 2.07
C GLN A 106 -13.73 3.51 1.66
N GLY A 107 -13.31 4.74 1.96
CA GLY A 107 -11.99 5.23 1.59
C GLY A 107 -10.87 4.39 2.22
N THR A 108 -10.73 4.45 3.54
CA THR A 108 -9.79 3.60 4.30
C THR A 108 -10.57 2.48 5.00
N VAL A 109 -10.13 1.25 4.81
CA VAL A 109 -10.76 0.06 5.43
C VAL A 109 -9.76 -0.69 6.28
N MET A 110 -10.09 -0.90 7.57
CA MET A 110 -9.37 -1.85 8.41
C MET A 110 -9.89 -3.26 8.15
N SER A 111 -9.05 -4.10 7.54
CA SER A 111 -9.42 -5.48 7.23
C SER A 111 -9.54 -6.32 8.50
N ASN A 112 -10.76 -6.84 8.78
CA ASN A 112 -10.96 -7.86 9.80
C ASN A 112 -10.78 -9.29 9.25
N ARG A 113 -10.78 -9.44 7.92
CA ARG A 113 -10.64 -10.76 7.28
C ARG A 113 -9.19 -11.20 7.22
N SER A 114 -8.25 -10.26 7.10
CA SER A 114 -6.83 -10.58 7.19
C SER A 114 -6.43 -10.82 8.64
N PRO A 115 -5.68 -11.87 8.94
CA PRO A 115 -5.05 -12.05 10.25
C PRO A 115 -4.10 -10.90 10.56
N PHE A 116 -3.33 -10.43 9.59
CA PHE A 116 -2.49 -9.23 9.74
C PHE A 116 -3.36 -7.98 9.88
N LYS A 117 -2.90 -6.98 10.66
CA LYS A 117 -3.50 -5.65 10.59
C LYS A 117 -3.16 -5.07 9.22
N VAL A 118 -4.13 -5.02 8.35
CA VAL A 118 -3.99 -4.43 7.03
C VAL A 118 -4.90 -3.21 6.93
N GLU A 119 -4.28 -2.05 6.74
CA GLU A 119 -4.97 -0.83 6.32
C GLU A 119 -5.07 -0.85 4.80
N ILE A 120 -6.29 -0.80 4.28
CA ILE A 120 -6.54 -0.80 2.84
C ILE A 120 -6.95 0.60 2.43
N LEU A 121 -6.13 1.26 1.61
CA LEU A 121 -6.46 2.49 0.92
C LEU A 121 -7.12 2.12 -0.39
N THR A 122 -8.39 2.38 -0.52
CA THR A 122 -9.10 2.11 -1.76
C THR A 122 -8.96 3.28 -2.74
N SER A 123 -9.32 3.06 -4.00
CA SER A 123 -9.36 4.11 -5.02
C SER A 123 -10.23 5.32 -4.64
N VAL A 124 -11.14 5.20 -3.67
CA VAL A 124 -11.93 6.31 -3.14
C VAL A 124 -11.07 7.21 -2.25
N GLU A 125 -10.26 6.62 -1.36
CA GLU A 125 -9.33 7.37 -0.51
C GLU A 125 -8.25 8.08 -1.34
N LEU A 126 -7.70 7.37 -2.33
CA LEU A 126 -6.66 7.89 -3.22
C LEU A 126 -7.09 9.12 -4.03
N LYS A 127 -8.38 9.38 -4.14
CA LYS A 127 -8.93 10.55 -4.85
C LYS A 127 -9.10 11.78 -3.97
N LYS A 128 -8.92 11.69 -2.64
CA LYS A 128 -9.07 12.80 -1.69
C LYS A 128 -7.88 13.77 -1.71
N SER A 129 -6.83 13.45 -2.43
CA SER A 129 -5.65 14.30 -2.63
C SER A 129 -5.16 14.20 -4.07
N ALA A 130 -4.24 15.09 -4.47
CA ALA A 130 -3.58 15.01 -5.77
C ALA A 130 -2.56 13.86 -5.79
N CYS A 131 -3.03 12.64 -5.97
CA CYS A 131 -2.19 11.46 -6.05
C CYS A 131 -1.49 11.39 -7.43
N CYS A 132 -0.49 12.27 -7.67
CA CYS A 132 0.28 12.29 -8.92
C CYS A 132 1.21 11.09 -9.02
N ASP A 133 1.83 10.70 -7.90
CA ASP A 133 2.69 9.53 -7.75
C ASP A 133 2.29 8.73 -6.50
N LEU A 134 2.94 7.59 -6.26
CA LEU A 134 2.64 6.75 -5.10
C LEU A 134 2.87 7.48 -3.77
N ALA A 135 3.86 8.37 -3.66
CA ALA A 135 4.11 9.09 -2.43
C ALA A 135 2.93 10.01 -2.05
N GLY A 136 2.33 10.71 -3.01
CA GLY A 136 1.13 11.53 -2.81
C GLY A 136 -0.11 10.75 -2.40
N CYS A 137 -0.14 9.42 -2.63
CA CYS A 137 -1.26 8.57 -2.23
C CYS A 137 -1.37 8.38 -0.70
N PHE A 138 -0.35 8.75 0.08
CA PHE A 138 -0.32 8.59 1.54
C PHE A 138 -0.66 9.86 2.32
N GLU A 139 -1.06 10.94 1.66
CA GLU A 139 -1.42 12.23 2.29
C GLU A 139 -2.55 12.11 3.34
N THR A 140 -3.43 11.13 3.21
CA THR A 140 -4.53 10.89 4.17
C THR A 140 -4.19 9.80 5.19
N GLN A 141 -2.91 9.40 5.31
CA GLN A 141 -2.48 8.30 6.16
C GLN A 141 -1.56 8.74 7.29
N SER A 142 -1.85 8.23 8.49
CA SER A 142 -1.01 8.44 9.68
C SER A 142 0.13 7.41 9.77
N SER A 143 -0.05 6.21 9.20
CA SER A 143 0.86 5.08 9.34
C SER A 143 2.08 5.11 8.42
N VAL A 144 1.97 5.75 7.26
CA VAL A 144 3.04 5.89 6.28
C VAL A 144 3.34 7.36 6.06
N GLN A 145 4.60 7.72 6.15
CA GLN A 145 5.07 9.09 5.96
C GLN A 145 5.97 9.17 4.72
N PRO A 146 5.53 9.84 3.65
CA PRO A 146 6.43 10.26 2.58
C PRO A 146 7.45 11.27 3.11
N GLN A 147 8.73 11.04 2.87
CA GLN A 147 9.84 11.91 3.27
C GLN A 147 10.71 12.22 2.06
N THR A 148 10.97 13.50 1.81
CA THR A 148 11.95 13.92 0.79
C THR A 148 13.35 13.68 1.33
N THR A 149 14.20 12.98 0.55
CA THR A 149 15.59 12.64 0.90
C THR A 149 16.62 13.44 0.10
N ASN A 150 16.20 14.05 -1.01
CA ASN A 150 17.03 14.93 -1.83
C ASN A 150 16.14 16.06 -2.40
N ILE A 151 16.44 17.28 -2.00
CA ILE A 151 15.62 18.44 -2.38
C ILE A 151 15.68 18.74 -3.88
N ILE A 152 16.86 18.62 -4.49
CA ILE A 152 17.09 19.00 -5.88
C ILE A 152 16.43 18.05 -6.86
N THR A 153 16.48 16.72 -6.61
CA THR A 153 15.87 15.72 -7.47
C THR A 153 14.47 15.30 -7.04
N ASN A 154 14.01 15.82 -5.87
CA ASN A 154 12.74 15.45 -5.22
C ASN A 154 12.61 13.92 -5.05
N ALA A 155 13.72 13.26 -4.66
CA ALA A 155 13.69 11.87 -4.28
C ALA A 155 12.94 11.70 -2.96
N LYS A 156 12.12 10.64 -2.86
CA LYS A 156 11.27 10.39 -1.68
C LYS A 156 11.40 8.95 -1.23
N GLU A 157 11.23 8.74 0.07
CA GLU A 157 11.04 7.43 0.68
C GLU A 157 9.72 7.36 1.44
N LEU A 158 9.24 6.14 1.73
CA LEU A 158 8.05 5.91 2.56
C LEU A 158 8.50 5.38 3.93
N ARG A 159 8.31 6.14 4.99
CA ARG A 159 8.67 5.76 6.36
C ARG A 159 7.50 5.11 7.08
N ILE A 160 7.78 4.05 7.83
CA ILE A 160 6.84 3.40 8.75
C ILE A 160 7.52 3.28 10.12
N LEU A 161 6.82 3.58 11.20
CA LEU A 161 7.33 3.50 12.58
C LEU A 161 8.60 4.35 12.82
N GLY A 162 8.75 5.47 12.11
CA GLY A 162 9.94 6.34 12.22
C GLY A 162 11.21 5.78 11.59
N LEU A 163 11.11 4.63 10.91
CA LEU A 163 12.24 3.98 10.24
C LEU A 163 12.30 4.37 8.76
N SER A 164 13.51 4.46 8.20
CA SER A 164 13.73 4.73 6.78
C SER A 164 12.98 3.73 5.91
N GLY A 165 12.59 4.18 4.72
CA GLY A 165 11.87 3.39 3.74
C GLY A 165 12.57 2.10 3.31
N VAL A 166 13.89 2.01 3.47
CA VAL A 166 14.69 0.79 3.17
C VAL A 166 14.29 -0.41 4.03
N TYR A 167 13.68 -0.19 5.20
CA TYR A 167 13.18 -1.25 6.09
C TYR A 167 11.76 -1.69 5.78
N ASN A 168 11.09 -1.05 4.81
CA ASN A 168 9.78 -1.44 4.31
C ASN A 168 9.92 -2.29 3.07
N GLN A 169 9.19 -3.39 3.01
CA GLN A 169 9.05 -4.13 1.77
C GLN A 169 7.93 -3.50 0.93
N VAL A 170 8.28 -2.86 -0.19
CA VAL A 170 7.32 -2.29 -1.12
C VAL A 170 7.12 -3.26 -2.28
N LEU A 171 5.88 -3.73 -2.45
CA LEU A 171 5.47 -4.66 -3.50
C LEU A 171 4.57 -3.96 -4.51
N ILE A 172 4.69 -4.32 -5.78
CA ILE A 172 3.74 -3.97 -6.85
C ILE A 172 3.06 -5.27 -7.29
N ASP A 173 1.73 -5.34 -7.14
CA ASP A 173 0.93 -6.54 -7.42
C ASP A 173 1.44 -7.81 -6.70
N GLY A 174 2.10 -7.65 -5.55
CA GLY A 174 2.70 -8.74 -4.76
C GLY A 174 4.15 -9.07 -5.12
N PHE A 175 4.80 -8.32 -6.00
CA PHE A 175 6.18 -8.53 -6.43
C PHE A 175 7.15 -7.49 -5.86
N PRO A 176 8.36 -7.87 -5.41
CA PRO A 176 9.35 -6.97 -4.82
C PRO A 176 10.10 -6.17 -5.92
N MET A 177 9.42 -5.16 -6.49
CA MET A 177 9.95 -4.38 -7.61
C MET A 177 10.72 -3.12 -7.16
N ILE A 178 10.60 -2.72 -5.89
CA ILE A 178 11.26 -1.52 -5.33
C ILE A 178 12.41 -1.96 -4.43
N GLN A 179 13.62 -2.03 -5.00
CA GLN A 179 14.84 -2.42 -4.30
C GLN A 179 16.11 -2.00 -5.09
N GLY A 180 17.23 -1.80 -4.42
CA GLY A 180 18.47 -1.34 -5.06
C GLY A 180 18.28 0.01 -5.74
N LEU A 181 18.64 0.14 -7.02
CA LEU A 181 18.51 1.40 -7.77
C LEU A 181 17.07 1.92 -7.84
N THR A 182 16.08 1.03 -7.85
CA THR A 182 14.68 1.45 -7.92
C THR A 182 14.17 2.06 -6.61
N PHE A 183 14.91 1.93 -5.50
CA PHE A 183 14.48 2.45 -4.21
C PHE A 183 14.26 3.97 -4.24
N THR A 184 15.19 4.73 -4.79
CA THR A 184 15.19 6.19 -4.74
C THR A 184 14.08 6.83 -5.57
N TYR A 185 13.86 6.36 -6.80
CA TYR A 185 12.92 6.98 -7.73
C TYR A 185 11.71 6.10 -8.10
N GLY A 186 11.76 4.81 -7.82
CA GLY A 186 10.73 3.85 -8.21
C GLY A 186 9.36 4.13 -7.59
N ILE A 187 9.32 4.66 -6.36
CA ILE A 187 8.07 5.06 -5.69
C ILE A 187 7.37 6.18 -6.49
N SER A 188 8.11 7.18 -6.92
CA SER A 188 7.53 8.26 -7.73
C SER A 188 7.23 7.83 -9.17
N GLY A 189 7.83 6.72 -9.65
CA GLY A 189 7.55 6.13 -10.98
C GLY A 189 6.22 5.39 -11.08
N ILE A 190 5.41 5.30 -10.01
CA ILE A 190 4.09 4.67 -10.02
C ILE A 190 3.02 5.76 -10.03
N PRO A 191 2.27 5.95 -11.14
CA PRO A 191 1.20 6.94 -11.20
C PRO A 191 0.06 6.55 -10.26
N GLY A 192 -0.35 7.43 -9.37
CA GLY A 192 -1.46 7.17 -8.43
C GLY A 192 -2.79 6.86 -9.12
N THR A 193 -3.00 7.36 -10.33
CA THR A 193 -4.20 7.08 -11.14
C THR A 193 -4.30 5.63 -11.63
N LEU A 194 -3.19 4.88 -11.64
CA LEU A 194 -3.15 3.46 -11.99
C LEU A 194 -3.23 2.55 -10.77
N VAL A 195 -3.22 3.09 -9.57
CA VAL A 195 -3.39 2.34 -8.32
C VAL A 195 -4.86 2.08 -8.07
N ASP A 196 -5.22 0.83 -7.79
CA ASP A 196 -6.56 0.41 -7.37
C ASP A 196 -6.69 0.39 -5.85
N ASN A 197 -5.76 -0.30 -5.17
CA ASN A 197 -5.70 -0.37 -3.72
C ASN A 197 -4.25 -0.36 -3.22
N ILE A 198 -4.03 0.14 -2.01
CA ILE A 198 -2.77 -0.01 -1.30
C ILE A 198 -3.04 -0.74 0.00
N TYR A 199 -2.28 -1.79 0.27
CA TYR A 199 -2.34 -2.58 1.49
C TYR A 199 -1.13 -2.25 2.34
N ILE A 200 -1.36 -1.70 3.52
CA ILE A 200 -0.31 -1.33 4.47
C ILE A 200 -0.39 -2.26 5.68
N SER A 201 0.72 -2.87 6.01
CA SER A 201 0.84 -3.79 7.14
C SER A 201 2.13 -3.46 7.90
N LYS A 202 2.01 -3.16 9.20
CA LYS A 202 3.14 -2.77 10.06
C LYS A 202 3.82 -3.99 10.67
N GLY A 203 5.11 -3.85 10.94
CA GLY A 203 5.92 -4.85 11.61
C GLY A 203 6.31 -6.03 10.73
N ALA A 204 6.82 -7.08 11.36
CA ALA A 204 7.17 -8.32 10.71
C ALA A 204 5.91 -9.09 10.31
N ASN A 205 5.70 -9.23 9.01
CA ASN A 205 4.51 -9.86 8.43
C ASN A 205 4.79 -11.31 7.98
N SER A 206 4.07 -11.78 6.95
CA SER A 206 4.24 -13.10 6.36
C SER A 206 5.67 -13.38 5.89
N VAL A 207 6.11 -14.63 5.99
CA VAL A 207 7.41 -15.10 5.46
C VAL A 207 7.34 -15.44 3.96
N LEU A 208 6.14 -15.45 3.37
CA LEU A 208 5.90 -15.95 2.01
C LEU A 208 6.53 -15.07 0.92
N GLN A 209 6.61 -13.75 1.15
CA GLN A 209 7.09 -12.78 0.15
C GLN A 209 8.55 -12.34 0.37
N GLY A 210 9.24 -12.91 1.36
CA GLY A 210 10.65 -12.65 1.61
C GLY A 210 10.97 -12.27 3.06
N HIS A 211 12.23 -11.93 3.28
CA HIS A 211 12.81 -11.64 4.59
C HIS A 211 12.89 -10.15 4.93
N GLU A 212 12.74 -9.26 3.95
CA GLU A 212 13.08 -7.83 4.03
C GLU A 212 12.07 -6.96 4.80
N SER A 213 10.84 -7.44 5.08
CA SER A 213 9.86 -6.70 5.85
C SER A 213 10.28 -6.59 7.32
N ILE A 214 10.91 -5.49 7.70
CA ILE A 214 11.36 -5.18 9.08
C ILE A 214 10.35 -4.24 9.77
N SER A 215 10.11 -3.05 9.20
CA SER A 215 9.16 -2.08 9.76
C SER A 215 7.75 -2.24 9.23
N GLY A 216 7.60 -2.84 8.06
CA GLY A 216 6.29 -3.10 7.46
C GLY A 216 6.36 -3.53 6.00
N GLN A 217 5.17 -3.75 5.45
CA GLN A 217 4.98 -4.08 4.04
C GLN A 217 3.92 -3.17 3.43
N ILE A 218 4.21 -2.65 2.26
CA ILE A 218 3.28 -1.87 1.44
C ILE A 218 3.09 -2.63 0.14
N ASN A 219 1.89 -3.15 -0.13
CA ASN A 219 1.57 -3.77 -1.41
C ASN A 219 0.64 -2.87 -2.21
N VAL A 220 1.11 -2.42 -3.36
CA VAL A 220 0.38 -1.56 -4.30
C VAL A 220 -0.25 -2.44 -5.36
N GLU A 221 -1.57 -2.58 -5.33
CA GLU A 221 -2.29 -3.23 -6.42
C GLU A 221 -2.60 -2.22 -7.52
N THR A 222 -2.13 -2.51 -8.73
CA THR A 222 -2.48 -1.74 -9.92
C THR A 222 -3.85 -2.14 -10.45
N LYS A 223 -4.47 -1.28 -11.26
CA LYS A 223 -5.79 -1.53 -11.85
C LYS A 223 -5.85 -2.92 -12.50
N LYS A 224 -6.98 -3.61 -12.27
CA LYS A 224 -7.19 -4.98 -12.76
C LYS A 224 -7.86 -4.97 -14.13
N PRO A 225 -7.38 -5.73 -15.12
CA PRO A 225 -7.94 -5.75 -16.47
C PRO A 225 -9.42 -6.10 -16.54
N ASN A 226 -9.91 -6.92 -15.61
CA ASN A 226 -11.31 -7.39 -15.59
C ASN A 226 -12.27 -6.52 -14.78
N ALA A 227 -11.76 -5.47 -14.09
CA ALA A 227 -12.55 -4.61 -13.21
C ALA A 227 -12.36 -3.11 -13.51
N SER A 228 -11.54 -2.77 -14.51
CA SER A 228 -11.25 -1.39 -14.90
C SER A 228 -12.29 -0.84 -15.87
N GLU A 229 -12.36 0.49 -15.98
CA GLU A 229 -13.17 1.21 -16.96
C GLU A 229 -12.71 0.86 -18.38
N LYS A 230 -13.63 0.87 -19.40
CA LYS A 230 -13.24 0.65 -20.81
C LYS A 230 -12.24 1.68 -21.29
N LEU A 231 -12.43 2.93 -20.87
CA LEU A 231 -11.50 4.02 -21.12
C LEU A 231 -11.44 4.91 -19.90
N PHE A 232 -10.22 5.23 -19.49
CA PHE A 232 -9.90 6.21 -18.46
C PHE A 232 -8.90 7.21 -19.00
N ALA A 233 -9.17 8.51 -18.83
CA ALA A 233 -8.24 9.58 -19.14
C ALA A 233 -8.18 10.55 -17.96
N ASN A 234 -6.98 11.01 -17.60
CA ASN A 234 -6.78 12.04 -16.61
C ASN A 234 -5.72 13.03 -17.07
N VAL A 235 -6.07 14.31 -17.01
CA VAL A 235 -5.14 15.42 -17.24
C VAL A 235 -5.04 16.19 -15.93
N TYR A 236 -3.82 16.56 -15.54
CA TYR A 236 -3.50 17.31 -14.34
C TYR A 236 -2.46 18.36 -14.64
N MET A 237 -2.55 19.50 -13.97
CA MET A 237 -1.56 20.56 -14.01
C MET A 237 -1.50 21.27 -12.64
N ASN A 238 -0.28 21.66 -12.23
CA ASN A 238 -0.06 22.41 -10.99
C ASN A 238 0.42 23.86 -11.26
N SER A 239 0.58 24.64 -10.20
CA SER A 239 1.02 26.04 -10.24
C SER A 239 2.50 26.23 -10.63
N PHE A 240 3.27 25.16 -10.76
CA PHE A 240 4.60 25.14 -11.39
C PHE A 240 4.52 24.87 -12.90
N LEU A 241 3.31 24.66 -13.44
CA LEU A 241 3.02 24.26 -14.83
C LEU A 241 3.57 22.86 -15.19
N GLU A 242 3.82 22.00 -14.22
CA GLU A 242 4.02 20.58 -14.45
C GLU A 242 2.71 19.96 -14.91
N LYS A 243 2.76 19.12 -15.95
CA LYS A 243 1.57 18.57 -16.60
C LYS A 243 1.65 17.05 -16.61
N HIS A 244 0.55 16.38 -16.27
CA HIS A 244 0.43 14.92 -16.31
C HIS A 244 -0.69 14.52 -17.23
N LEU A 245 -0.45 13.49 -18.04
CA LEU A 245 -1.47 12.77 -18.83
C LEU A 245 -1.44 11.30 -18.45
N ASN A 246 -2.59 10.77 -18.09
CA ASN A 246 -2.78 9.35 -17.81
C ASN A 246 -3.91 8.82 -18.67
N LEU A 247 -3.64 7.74 -19.40
CA LEU A 247 -4.61 7.04 -20.24
C LEU A 247 -4.62 5.56 -19.86
N ALA A 248 -5.77 4.95 -19.77
CA ALA A 248 -5.89 3.51 -19.61
C ALA A 248 -7.11 2.99 -20.35
N THR A 249 -6.97 1.84 -21.01
CA THR A 249 -8.07 1.19 -21.72
C THR A 249 -8.02 -0.31 -21.48
N ASN A 250 -9.18 -0.94 -21.34
CA ASN A 250 -9.27 -2.37 -21.20
C ASN A 250 -9.94 -3.03 -22.40
N PHE A 251 -9.49 -4.23 -22.72
CA PHE A 251 -10.00 -5.08 -23.80
C PHE A 251 -10.32 -6.46 -23.25
N LYS A 252 -11.43 -7.04 -23.72
CA LYS A 252 -11.83 -8.40 -23.39
C LYS A 252 -11.95 -9.23 -24.67
N ARG A 253 -11.32 -10.40 -24.68
CA ARG A 253 -11.46 -11.39 -25.77
C ARG A 253 -11.59 -12.79 -25.17
N GLY A 254 -12.79 -13.33 -25.17
CA GLY A 254 -13.08 -14.59 -24.49
C GLY A 254 -12.76 -14.55 -22.99
N LYS A 255 -11.86 -15.44 -22.54
CA LYS A 255 -11.38 -15.50 -21.14
C LYS A 255 -10.23 -14.53 -20.85
N TRP A 256 -9.69 -13.85 -21.88
CA TRP A 256 -8.58 -12.91 -21.77
C TRP A 256 -9.08 -11.51 -21.51
N HIS A 257 -8.49 -10.86 -20.53
CA HIS A 257 -8.65 -9.44 -20.27
C HIS A 257 -7.30 -8.76 -20.36
N SER A 258 -7.22 -7.62 -21.03
CA SER A 258 -5.99 -6.82 -21.14
C SER A 258 -6.27 -5.37 -20.74
N LEU A 259 -5.36 -4.77 -19.99
CA LEU A 259 -5.33 -3.36 -19.62
C LEU A 259 -4.07 -2.74 -20.19
N LEU A 260 -4.23 -1.81 -21.13
CA LEU A 260 -3.14 -0.98 -21.64
C LEU A 260 -3.20 0.38 -20.95
N ALA A 261 -2.08 0.81 -20.35
CA ALA A 261 -1.96 2.09 -19.66
C ALA A 261 -0.76 2.87 -20.18
N PHE A 262 -0.94 4.20 -20.28
CA PHE A 262 0.08 5.17 -20.62
C PHE A 262 0.09 6.30 -19.60
N HIS A 263 1.28 6.73 -19.21
CA HIS A 263 1.50 7.87 -18.33
C HIS A 263 2.60 8.75 -18.88
N MET A 264 2.37 10.05 -18.84
CA MET A 264 3.33 11.06 -19.26
C MET A 264 3.36 12.20 -18.25
N VAL A 265 4.56 12.68 -17.92
CA VAL A 265 4.81 13.93 -17.22
C VAL A 265 5.62 14.84 -18.12
N GLN A 266 5.20 16.09 -18.22
CA GLN A 266 5.95 17.17 -18.86
C GLN A 266 6.48 18.14 -17.80
N PRO A 267 7.69 18.68 -18.00
CA PRO A 267 8.38 19.43 -16.96
C PRO A 267 7.65 20.70 -16.54
N ALA A 268 7.90 21.07 -15.30
CA ALA A 268 7.55 22.36 -14.73
C ALA A 268 8.31 23.51 -15.41
N ASN A 269 7.94 24.73 -15.12
CA ASN A 269 8.77 25.90 -15.40
C ASN A 269 9.91 26.02 -14.38
N LYS A 270 11.00 26.68 -14.76
CA LYS A 270 12.10 27.03 -13.85
C LYS A 270 11.63 28.11 -12.88
N ILE A 271 11.29 27.73 -11.66
CA ILE A 271 10.78 28.60 -10.60
C ILE A 271 11.68 28.46 -9.37
N ASP A 272 12.06 29.62 -8.81
CA ASP A 272 12.80 29.78 -7.58
C ASP A 272 12.07 30.87 -6.78
N ARG A 273 11.30 30.45 -5.75
CA ARG A 273 10.46 31.34 -4.93
C ARG A 273 11.15 31.79 -3.64
N ASP A 274 12.16 31.09 -3.16
CA ASP A 274 12.92 31.39 -1.95
C ASP A 274 14.20 32.15 -2.24
N LYS A 275 14.52 32.35 -3.54
CA LYS A 275 15.64 33.17 -4.05
C LYS A 275 17.01 32.66 -3.61
N ASP A 276 17.17 31.34 -3.59
CA ASP A 276 18.45 30.69 -3.34
C ASP A 276 19.17 30.28 -4.64
N ASP A 277 18.67 30.75 -5.80
CA ASP A 277 19.13 30.39 -7.14
C ASP A 277 18.95 28.90 -7.52
N PHE A 278 18.32 28.07 -6.70
CA PHE A 278 17.98 26.72 -7.03
C PHE A 278 16.50 26.58 -7.44
N LEU A 279 16.20 25.55 -8.21
CA LEU A 279 14.82 25.26 -8.60
C LEU A 279 14.04 24.66 -7.42
N ASP A 280 12.88 25.22 -7.09
CA ASP A 280 11.96 24.71 -6.09
C ASP A 280 11.42 23.29 -6.45
N LEU A 281 11.32 22.99 -7.76
CA LEU A 281 10.84 21.71 -8.29
C LEU A 281 11.74 21.28 -9.44
N PRO A 282 12.26 20.03 -9.45
CA PRO A 282 13.01 19.53 -10.60
C PRO A 282 12.13 19.47 -11.84
N LEU A 283 12.74 19.69 -13.00
CA LEU A 283 12.11 19.55 -14.29
C LEU A 283 12.02 18.05 -14.62
N LEU A 284 10.84 17.47 -14.44
CA LEU A 284 10.59 16.05 -14.64
C LEU A 284 9.96 15.80 -16.01
N THR A 285 10.62 14.99 -16.83
CA THR A 285 10.02 14.37 -18.02
C THR A 285 9.93 12.88 -17.79
N ARG A 286 8.75 12.30 -17.92
CA ARG A 286 8.53 10.86 -17.74
C ARG A 286 7.56 10.31 -18.76
N TYR A 287 7.88 9.13 -19.27
CA TYR A 287 6.99 8.32 -20.09
C TYR A 287 6.93 6.91 -19.49
N MET A 288 5.74 6.37 -19.35
CA MET A 288 5.52 5.00 -18.91
C MET A 288 4.42 4.37 -19.74
N ILE A 289 4.68 3.15 -20.20
CA ILE A 289 3.67 2.29 -20.82
C ILE A 289 3.61 0.96 -20.06
N MET A 290 2.41 0.49 -19.79
CA MET A 290 2.18 -0.80 -19.12
C MET A 290 1.07 -1.55 -19.84
N ASN A 291 1.28 -2.84 -20.07
CA ASN A 291 0.22 -3.75 -20.48
C ASN A 291 0.11 -4.90 -19.48
N LYS A 292 -1.09 -5.10 -18.96
CA LYS A 292 -1.40 -6.12 -17.96
C LYS A 292 -2.48 -7.06 -18.49
N TRP A 293 -2.25 -8.36 -18.38
CA TRP A 293 -3.17 -9.40 -18.85
C TRP A 293 -3.66 -10.24 -17.69
N LYS A 294 -4.90 -10.68 -17.79
CA LYS A 294 -5.52 -11.62 -16.85
C LYS A 294 -6.31 -12.68 -17.60
N VAL A 295 -6.10 -13.94 -17.22
CA VAL A 295 -6.78 -15.11 -17.78
C VAL A 295 -7.32 -15.96 -16.64
N GLY A 296 -8.58 -16.38 -16.76
CA GLY A 296 -9.23 -17.20 -15.75
C GLY A 296 -9.51 -16.44 -14.44
N LYS A 297 -10.09 -17.12 -13.47
CA LYS A 297 -10.29 -16.63 -12.11
C LYS A 297 -9.47 -17.47 -11.15
N GLU A 298 -8.82 -16.86 -10.20
CA GLU A 298 -7.95 -17.52 -9.23
C GLU A 298 -8.67 -18.63 -8.42
N ASN A 299 -9.98 -18.51 -8.25
CA ASN A 299 -10.80 -19.46 -7.52
C ASN A 299 -11.43 -20.55 -8.40
N ASP A 300 -11.32 -20.46 -9.72
CA ASP A 300 -11.78 -21.50 -10.62
C ASP A 300 -10.76 -22.66 -10.61
N TRP A 301 -11.21 -23.87 -10.93
CA TRP A 301 -10.32 -25.04 -11.07
C TRP A 301 -9.44 -24.88 -12.30
N GLY A 302 -8.23 -25.43 -12.25
CA GLY A 302 -7.25 -25.35 -13.31
C GLY A 302 -6.43 -24.07 -13.30
N TRP A 303 -6.06 -23.59 -14.47
CA TRP A 303 -5.12 -22.47 -14.64
C TRP A 303 -5.78 -21.10 -14.56
N SER A 304 -5.16 -20.22 -13.83
CA SER A 304 -5.39 -18.77 -13.92
C SER A 304 -4.06 -18.02 -13.91
N SER A 305 -3.98 -16.89 -14.58
CA SER A 305 -2.75 -16.12 -14.70
C SER A 305 -3.02 -14.62 -14.72
N GLU A 306 -2.12 -13.88 -14.12
CA GLU A 306 -2.03 -12.43 -14.22
C GLU A 306 -0.57 -12.07 -14.53
N MET A 307 -0.35 -11.33 -15.63
CA MET A 307 0.97 -10.97 -16.14
C MET A 307 0.99 -9.49 -16.50
N ALA A 308 2.13 -8.85 -16.37
CA ALA A 308 2.31 -7.48 -16.82
C ALA A 308 3.72 -7.25 -17.36
N VAL A 309 3.80 -6.30 -18.30
CA VAL A 309 5.06 -5.67 -18.73
C VAL A 309 4.91 -4.17 -18.57
N ARG A 310 5.97 -3.53 -18.08
CA ARG A 310 6.05 -2.07 -17.93
C ARG A 310 7.38 -1.57 -18.46
N PHE A 311 7.35 -0.44 -19.11
CA PHE A 311 8.54 0.30 -19.50
C PHE A 311 8.44 1.71 -18.95
N LEU A 312 9.49 2.16 -18.27
CA LEU A 312 9.64 3.50 -17.70
C LEU A 312 10.87 4.16 -18.30
N ASN A 313 10.68 5.36 -18.85
CA ASN A 313 11.75 6.30 -19.17
C ASN A 313 11.55 7.58 -18.39
N GLU A 314 12.59 8.03 -17.69
CA GLU A 314 12.52 9.20 -16.84
C GLU A 314 13.78 10.05 -16.99
N ASN A 315 13.58 11.37 -17.07
CA ASN A 315 14.64 12.37 -17.02
C ASN A 315 14.26 13.43 -16.00
N ARG A 316 15.16 13.70 -15.03
CA ARG A 316 15.06 14.78 -14.04
C ARG A 316 16.21 15.74 -14.20
N VAL A 317 15.91 17.03 -14.15
CA VAL A 317 16.90 18.12 -14.17
C VAL A 317 16.60 19.04 -13.01
N GLY A 318 17.57 19.25 -12.14
CA GLY A 318 17.47 20.17 -10.99
C GLY A 318 18.76 20.93 -10.78
N GLY A 319 18.82 21.73 -9.72
CA GLY A 319 19.99 22.54 -9.39
C GLY A 319 19.78 24.01 -9.59
N GLN A 320 20.84 24.76 -9.85
CA GLN A 320 20.77 26.20 -10.04
C GLN A 320 19.87 26.58 -11.24
N ARG A 321 19.10 27.66 -11.10
CA ARG A 321 18.09 28.07 -12.07
C ARG A 321 18.63 28.26 -13.50
N PHE A 322 19.88 28.66 -13.64
CA PHE A 322 20.57 28.85 -14.92
C PHE A 322 21.30 27.59 -15.42
N PHE A 323 21.26 26.50 -14.68
CA PHE A 323 21.83 25.22 -15.13
C PHE A 323 21.16 24.76 -16.45
N ASN A 324 22.03 24.46 -17.45
CA ASN A 324 21.64 23.88 -18.72
C ASN A 324 22.34 22.50 -18.88
N PRO A 325 21.61 21.38 -18.93
CA PRO A 325 22.22 20.05 -19.04
C PRO A 325 23.08 19.84 -20.30
N GLY A 326 22.81 20.59 -21.38
CA GLY A 326 23.59 20.51 -22.63
C GLY A 326 24.99 21.14 -22.52
N GLU A 327 25.17 22.07 -21.61
CA GLU A 327 26.40 22.88 -21.48
C GLU A 327 27.12 22.63 -20.15
N HIS A 328 26.34 22.44 -19.05
CA HIS A 328 26.88 22.51 -17.70
C HIS A 328 26.88 21.13 -17.00
N LYS A 329 26.58 20.04 -17.69
CA LYS A 329 26.58 18.69 -17.15
C LYS A 329 28.00 18.29 -16.71
N GLY A 330 28.18 17.95 -15.42
CA GLY A 330 29.49 17.66 -14.85
C GLY A 330 30.38 18.89 -14.61
N SER A 331 29.80 20.12 -14.62
CA SER A 331 30.50 21.36 -14.35
C SER A 331 30.95 21.42 -12.89
N SER A 332 32.12 22.05 -12.67
CA SER A 332 32.63 22.43 -11.34
C SER A 332 32.35 23.90 -10.99
N THR A 333 31.61 24.64 -11.84
CA THR A 333 31.29 26.04 -11.64
C THR A 333 29.80 26.34 -11.52
N ILE A 334 28.95 25.59 -12.22
CA ILE A 334 27.49 25.68 -12.18
C ILE A 334 26.94 24.36 -11.71
N TYR A 335 26.29 24.37 -10.54
CA TYR A 335 25.78 23.17 -9.93
C TYR A 335 24.42 22.78 -10.52
N GLY A 336 24.33 21.54 -10.98
CA GLY A 336 23.07 20.93 -11.40
C GLY A 336 23.09 19.43 -11.29
N ASN A 337 21.89 18.89 -11.18
CA ASN A 337 21.66 17.44 -11.12
C ASN A 337 20.89 16.99 -12.36
N THR A 338 21.35 15.91 -12.96
CA THR A 338 20.58 15.20 -14.00
C THR A 338 20.44 13.75 -13.58
N VAL A 339 19.25 13.17 -13.79
CA VAL A 339 19.00 11.74 -13.55
C VAL A 339 18.24 11.19 -14.74
N ASN A 340 18.83 10.24 -15.44
CA ASN A 340 18.26 9.58 -16.60
C ASN A 340 18.06 8.09 -16.28
N ILE A 341 16.83 7.60 -16.38
CA ILE A 341 16.46 6.21 -16.04
C ILE A 341 15.73 5.57 -17.21
N ASN A 342 16.16 4.35 -17.57
CA ASN A 342 15.44 3.45 -18.45
C ASN A 342 15.22 2.13 -17.71
N GLN A 343 13.96 1.69 -17.62
CA GLN A 343 13.59 0.57 -16.77
C GLN A 343 12.47 -0.28 -17.43
N PRO A 344 12.82 -1.31 -18.22
CA PRO A 344 11.90 -2.38 -18.58
C PRO A 344 11.69 -3.34 -17.39
N GLU A 345 10.42 -3.74 -17.19
CA GLU A 345 10.00 -4.64 -16.13
C GLU A 345 8.98 -5.64 -16.63
N MET A 346 8.96 -6.80 -15.98
CA MET A 346 7.94 -7.82 -16.22
C MET A 346 7.62 -8.57 -14.91
N TRP A 347 6.36 -8.99 -14.76
CA TRP A 347 5.97 -9.87 -13.67
C TRP A 347 4.79 -10.75 -14.07
N ALA A 348 4.73 -11.94 -13.48
CA ALA A 348 3.70 -12.92 -13.74
C ALA A 348 3.37 -13.72 -12.47
N LYS A 349 2.06 -13.86 -12.20
CA LYS A 349 1.49 -14.76 -11.21
C LYS A 349 0.70 -15.83 -11.95
N ILE A 350 1.08 -17.08 -11.78
CA ILE A 350 0.44 -18.23 -12.42
C ILE A 350 -0.06 -19.16 -11.33
N ASN A 351 -1.35 -19.45 -11.32
CA ASN A 351 -1.98 -20.35 -10.35
C ASN A 351 -2.49 -21.61 -11.06
N TYR A 352 -2.34 -22.73 -10.41
CA TYR A 352 -3.02 -23.98 -10.76
C TYR A 352 -3.73 -24.52 -9.54
N ARG A 353 -5.05 -24.57 -9.60
CA ARG A 353 -5.89 -25.15 -8.55
C ARG A 353 -6.25 -26.57 -8.93
N PHE A 354 -5.66 -27.54 -8.23
CA PHE A 354 -5.92 -28.98 -8.44
C PHE A 354 -7.31 -29.37 -7.94
N ASN A 355 -7.65 -28.87 -6.76
CA ASN A 355 -8.93 -29.12 -6.07
C ASN A 355 -9.10 -28.06 -4.96
N ASP A 356 -10.05 -28.25 -4.04
CA ASP A 356 -10.30 -27.32 -2.93
C ASP A 356 -9.21 -27.34 -1.84
N ILE A 357 -8.35 -28.37 -1.86
CA ILE A 357 -7.32 -28.64 -0.86
C ILE A 357 -5.95 -28.16 -1.34
N HIS A 358 -5.63 -28.34 -2.63
CA HIS A 358 -4.30 -28.10 -3.17
C HIS A 358 -4.31 -27.02 -4.25
N ARG A 359 -3.44 -26.04 -4.08
CA ARG A 359 -3.15 -24.99 -5.07
C ARG A 359 -1.65 -24.80 -5.18
N LEU A 360 -1.15 -24.61 -6.40
CA LEU A 360 0.22 -24.23 -6.68
C LEU A 360 0.22 -22.82 -7.29
N THR A 361 1.08 -21.94 -6.80
CA THR A 361 1.22 -20.56 -7.29
C THR A 361 2.68 -20.28 -7.59
N LEU A 362 2.96 -19.87 -8.80
CA LEU A 362 4.27 -19.36 -9.23
C LEU A 362 4.20 -17.84 -9.33
N TYR A 363 5.10 -17.16 -8.66
CA TYR A 363 5.41 -15.75 -8.84
C TYR A 363 6.75 -15.63 -9.54
N ALA A 364 6.81 -14.88 -10.62
CA ALA A 364 8.05 -14.58 -11.33
C ALA A 364 8.08 -13.11 -11.71
N SER A 365 9.17 -12.41 -11.44
CA SER A 365 9.37 -11.04 -11.87
C SER A 365 10.82 -10.76 -12.19
N GLY A 366 11.05 -9.76 -13.04
CA GLY A 366 12.37 -9.27 -13.36
C GLY A 366 12.32 -7.84 -13.88
N PHE A 367 13.40 -7.13 -13.67
CA PHE A 367 13.60 -5.81 -14.26
C PHE A 367 15.07 -5.56 -14.56
N HIS A 368 15.28 -4.70 -15.52
CA HIS A 368 16.58 -4.09 -15.79
C HIS A 368 16.45 -2.59 -15.56
N GLN A 369 17.42 -1.96 -14.88
CA GLN A 369 17.50 -0.51 -14.78
C GLN A 369 18.88 -0.04 -15.25
N ASN A 370 18.87 0.94 -16.14
CA ASN A 370 20.04 1.71 -16.52
C ASN A 370 19.84 3.15 -16.05
N GLN A 371 20.73 3.62 -15.20
CA GLN A 371 20.69 4.98 -14.65
C GLN A 371 21.98 5.72 -14.96
N GLN A 372 21.85 6.95 -15.47
CA GLN A 372 22.96 7.87 -15.66
C GLN A 372 22.62 9.18 -14.96
N SER A 373 23.41 9.55 -13.99
CA SER A 373 23.19 10.74 -13.19
C SER A 373 24.44 11.59 -13.12
N PHE A 374 24.23 12.91 -12.98
CA PHE A 374 25.27 13.84 -12.60
C PHE A 374 24.80 14.66 -11.41
N PHE A 375 25.65 14.86 -10.44
CA PHE A 375 25.42 15.64 -9.23
C PHE A 375 26.59 16.64 -9.12
N GLY A 376 26.42 17.87 -9.67
CA GLY A 376 27.53 18.78 -9.89
C GLY A 376 28.59 18.11 -10.78
N SER A 377 29.80 18.00 -10.27
CA SER A 377 30.94 17.35 -10.95
C SER A 377 31.00 15.82 -10.79
N LEU A 378 30.12 15.21 -9.97
CA LEU A 378 30.07 13.76 -9.80
C LEU A 378 29.23 13.12 -10.91
N SER A 379 29.82 12.18 -11.64
CA SER A 379 29.18 11.26 -12.58
C SER A 379 28.85 9.95 -11.86
N TYR A 380 27.58 9.55 -11.82
CA TYR A 380 27.10 8.28 -11.29
C TYR A 380 26.39 7.51 -12.40
N LYS A 381 26.99 6.41 -12.81
CA LYS A 381 26.41 5.47 -13.79
C LYS A 381 26.12 4.16 -13.08
N ALA A 382 24.91 3.69 -13.16
CA ALA A 382 24.54 2.45 -12.50
C ALA A 382 23.66 1.58 -13.38
N LYS A 383 23.87 0.27 -13.28
CA LYS A 383 23.06 -0.75 -13.97
C LYS A 383 22.65 -1.80 -12.96
N GLN A 384 21.39 -2.24 -13.03
CA GLN A 384 20.87 -3.30 -12.18
C GLN A 384 20.08 -4.29 -13.01
N ASN A 385 20.33 -5.58 -12.79
CA ASN A 385 19.49 -6.69 -13.21
C ASN A 385 18.90 -7.35 -11.98
N ASN A 386 17.61 -7.62 -12.01
CA ASN A 386 16.91 -8.27 -10.91
C ASN A 386 16.00 -9.37 -11.43
N ALA A 387 16.00 -10.51 -10.73
CA ALA A 387 15.06 -11.59 -10.97
C ALA A 387 14.56 -12.15 -9.63
N PHE A 388 13.28 -12.44 -9.56
CA PHE A 388 12.62 -13.06 -8.42
C PHE A 388 11.69 -14.16 -8.89
N VAL A 389 11.86 -15.35 -8.32
CA VAL A 389 10.99 -16.51 -8.55
C VAL A 389 10.55 -17.05 -7.20
N ASN A 390 9.27 -17.35 -7.03
CA ASN A 390 8.72 -17.87 -5.79
C ASN A 390 7.61 -18.88 -6.11
N LEU A 391 7.84 -20.14 -5.82
CA LEU A 391 6.89 -21.23 -6.01
C LEU A 391 6.27 -21.61 -4.66
N GLN A 392 4.96 -21.48 -4.55
CA GLN A 392 4.20 -21.71 -3.34
C GLN A 392 3.18 -22.83 -3.55
N HIS A 393 3.16 -23.80 -2.65
CA HIS A 393 2.12 -24.79 -2.54
C HIS A 393 1.22 -24.48 -1.34
N GLU A 394 -0.07 -24.30 -1.58
CA GLU A 394 -1.10 -24.14 -0.57
C GLU A 394 -1.78 -25.46 -0.33
N PHE A 395 -1.79 -25.91 0.92
CA PHE A 395 -2.42 -27.16 1.38
C PHE A 395 -3.42 -26.85 2.49
N LYS A 396 -4.69 -26.98 2.17
CA LYS A 396 -5.81 -26.89 3.12
C LYS A 396 -6.05 -28.24 3.77
N TYR A 397 -5.33 -28.55 4.84
CA TYR A 397 -5.47 -29.89 5.49
C TYR A 397 -6.71 -30.00 6.38
N THR A 398 -7.35 -28.88 6.73
CA THR A 398 -8.73 -28.82 7.27
C THR A 398 -9.44 -27.58 6.73
N PRO A 399 -10.76 -27.45 6.89
CA PRO A 399 -11.47 -26.22 6.51
C PRO A 399 -10.96 -24.94 7.20
N ASN A 400 -10.33 -25.08 8.36
CA ASN A 400 -9.88 -24.00 9.21
C ASN A 400 -8.36 -23.83 9.26
N HIS A 401 -7.59 -24.72 8.63
CA HIS A 401 -6.14 -24.71 8.69
C HIS A 401 -5.52 -24.81 7.30
N THR A 402 -4.58 -23.92 7.01
CA THR A 402 -3.92 -23.85 5.71
C THR A 402 -2.41 -23.74 5.90
N LEU A 403 -1.68 -24.67 5.33
CA LEU A 403 -0.23 -24.66 5.24
C LEU A 403 0.18 -24.12 3.87
N LYS A 404 1.06 -23.14 3.83
CA LYS A 404 1.73 -22.66 2.63
C LYS A 404 3.22 -22.89 2.76
N SER A 405 3.79 -23.67 1.85
CA SER A 405 5.22 -23.94 1.82
C SER A 405 5.76 -23.71 0.43
N GLY A 406 7.04 -23.41 0.33
CA GLY A 406 7.60 -23.14 -0.98
C GLY A 406 9.08 -22.86 -0.98
N ILE A 407 9.55 -22.59 -2.18
CA ILE A 407 10.93 -22.22 -2.47
C ILE A 407 10.96 -20.89 -3.21
N SER A 408 11.99 -20.11 -2.99
CA SER A 408 12.19 -18.84 -3.70
C SER A 408 13.64 -18.68 -4.13
N PHE A 409 13.83 -17.93 -5.21
CA PHE A 409 15.14 -17.50 -5.69
C PHE A 409 15.08 -16.00 -5.96
N LYS A 410 16.05 -15.26 -5.45
CA LYS A 410 16.25 -13.84 -5.72
C LYS A 410 17.65 -13.64 -6.26
N HIS A 411 17.74 -12.94 -7.39
CA HIS A 411 18.99 -12.50 -8.00
C HIS A 411 19.00 -10.99 -8.08
N LEU A 412 20.10 -10.38 -7.69
CA LEU A 412 20.42 -8.97 -7.86
C LEU A 412 21.86 -8.89 -8.38
N ASP A 413 22.04 -8.21 -9.50
CA ASP A 413 23.32 -7.83 -10.05
C ASP A 413 23.31 -6.30 -10.21
N ILE A 414 24.13 -5.59 -9.45
CA ILE A 414 24.23 -4.14 -9.47
C ILE A 414 25.68 -3.70 -9.66
N ASN A 415 25.88 -2.85 -10.67
CA ASN A 415 27.16 -2.21 -10.94
C ASN A 415 26.96 -0.69 -10.85
N GLU A 416 27.79 -0.04 -10.03
CA GLU A 416 27.76 1.40 -9.76
C GLU A 416 29.15 1.98 -10.05
N ASP A 417 29.24 2.93 -10.98
CA ASP A 417 30.46 3.61 -11.41
C ASP A 417 30.39 5.07 -11.00
N ILE A 418 31.24 5.48 -10.09
CA ILE A 418 31.28 6.81 -9.47
C ILE A 418 32.60 7.47 -9.87
N VAL A 419 32.52 8.57 -10.62
CA VAL A 419 33.70 9.29 -11.13
C VAL A 419 33.47 10.80 -11.01
N PHE A 420 34.46 11.53 -10.53
CA PHE A 420 34.45 12.99 -10.57
C PHE A 420 34.98 13.51 -11.90
N THR A 421 34.26 14.41 -12.52
CA THR A 421 34.64 15.04 -13.80
C THR A 421 35.77 16.08 -13.61
N ASP A 422 35.92 16.59 -12.40
CA ASP A 422 37.02 17.48 -12.01
C ASP A 422 38.13 16.65 -11.36
N ASN A 423 39.26 16.52 -12.03
CA ASN A 423 40.42 15.73 -11.58
C ASN A 423 41.08 16.30 -10.31
N LEU A 424 40.74 17.51 -9.87
CA LEU A 424 41.22 18.10 -8.61
C LEU A 424 40.39 17.58 -7.38
N ILE A 425 39.25 16.95 -7.62
CA ILE A 425 38.41 16.37 -6.57
C ILE A 425 38.80 14.91 -6.39
N SER A 426 39.28 14.56 -5.21
CA SER A 426 39.49 13.17 -4.78
C SER A 426 38.58 12.85 -3.61
N ARG A 427 37.84 11.76 -3.67
CA ARG A 427 36.94 11.25 -2.61
C ARG A 427 37.24 9.80 -2.32
N ASN A 428 37.01 9.38 -1.06
CA ASN A 428 37.25 7.98 -0.65
C ASN A 428 36.30 6.98 -1.32
N TYR A 429 35.24 7.44 -1.97
CA TYR A 429 34.23 6.60 -2.63
C TYR A 429 34.24 6.69 -4.17
N ASP A 430 35.23 7.35 -4.76
CA ASP A 430 35.48 7.31 -6.21
C ASP A 430 35.86 5.88 -6.62
N GLY A 431 35.21 5.32 -7.63
CA GLY A 431 35.49 3.95 -8.08
C GLY A 431 34.27 3.20 -8.65
N ASN A 432 34.55 1.93 -8.95
CA ASN A 432 33.55 0.99 -9.47
C ASN A 432 33.16 -0.03 -8.39
N TYR A 433 31.86 -0.18 -8.17
CA TYR A 433 31.28 -1.06 -7.16
C TYR A 433 30.39 -2.08 -7.84
N ASN A 434 30.79 -3.32 -7.80
CA ASN A 434 30.01 -4.44 -8.36
C ASN A 434 29.57 -5.38 -7.25
N ARG A 435 28.30 -5.75 -7.26
CA ARG A 435 27.72 -6.67 -6.30
C ARG A 435 26.72 -7.61 -6.96
N VAL A 436 26.95 -8.91 -6.73
CA VAL A 436 26.04 -9.96 -7.17
C VAL A 436 25.49 -10.70 -5.94
N GLU A 437 24.20 -10.68 -5.77
CA GLU A 437 23.49 -11.41 -4.72
C GLU A 437 22.62 -12.51 -5.33
N ASN A 438 22.79 -13.72 -4.80
CA ASN A 438 21.95 -14.88 -5.10
C ASN A 438 21.43 -15.43 -3.78
N ILE A 439 20.11 -15.45 -3.62
CA ILE A 439 19.47 -15.89 -2.37
C ILE A 439 18.47 -16.99 -2.71
N VAL A 440 18.74 -18.18 -2.20
CA VAL A 440 17.82 -19.32 -2.25
C VAL A 440 17.08 -19.41 -0.92
N GLY A 441 15.76 -19.38 -0.92
CA GLY A 441 14.94 -19.42 0.28
C GLY A 441 14.00 -20.60 0.31
N LEU A 442 13.91 -21.24 1.48
CA LEU A 442 12.88 -22.23 1.82
C LEU A 442 11.96 -21.63 2.87
N PHE A 443 10.66 -21.80 2.75
CA PHE A 443 9.72 -21.23 3.71
C PHE A 443 8.50 -22.11 3.91
N SER A 444 7.92 -21.98 5.10
CA SER A 444 6.64 -22.58 5.45
C SER A 444 5.89 -21.67 6.41
N GLU A 445 4.60 -21.49 6.17
CA GLU A 445 3.70 -20.68 6.98
C GLU A 445 2.39 -21.41 7.18
N ASN A 446 2.00 -21.61 8.43
CA ASN A 446 0.75 -22.26 8.79
C ASN A 446 -0.23 -21.23 9.36
N THR A 447 -1.41 -21.14 8.76
CA THR A 447 -2.54 -20.34 9.26
C THR A 447 -3.54 -21.27 9.89
N MET A 448 -3.75 -21.13 11.19
CA MET A 448 -4.62 -21.96 12.01
C MET A 448 -5.75 -21.12 12.61
N SER A 449 -6.98 -21.56 12.44
CA SER A 449 -8.15 -20.86 12.97
C SER A 449 -8.89 -21.77 13.98
N PHE A 450 -9.15 -21.22 15.16
CA PHE A 450 -9.76 -21.92 16.30
C PHE A 450 -11.02 -21.20 16.77
N PHE A 451 -11.83 -21.88 17.58
CA PHE A 451 -13.04 -21.31 18.21
C PHE A 451 -13.99 -20.65 17.19
N LYS A 452 -14.29 -21.37 16.08
CA LYS A 452 -15.15 -20.88 14.98
C LYS A 452 -14.63 -19.58 14.36
N GLY A 453 -13.30 -19.41 14.26
CA GLY A 453 -12.67 -18.26 13.63
C GLY A 453 -12.38 -17.09 14.58
N LYS A 454 -12.72 -17.17 15.87
CA LYS A 454 -12.42 -16.10 16.84
C LYS A 454 -10.92 -15.95 17.11
N LEU A 455 -10.16 -17.04 17.06
CA LEU A 455 -8.72 -17.01 17.24
C LEU A 455 -8.04 -17.51 15.96
N THR A 456 -7.15 -16.70 15.39
CA THR A 456 -6.31 -17.09 14.26
C THR A 456 -4.84 -16.96 14.68
N TRP A 457 -4.09 -18.03 14.51
CA TRP A 457 -2.66 -18.06 14.71
C TRP A 457 -1.95 -18.32 13.40
N ILE A 458 -0.96 -17.47 13.07
CA ILE A 458 -0.05 -17.70 11.95
C ILE A 458 1.33 -17.92 12.54
N ALA A 459 1.96 -19.01 12.14
CA ALA A 459 3.35 -19.31 12.46
C ALA A 459 4.10 -19.60 11.16
N GLY A 460 5.18 -18.86 10.92
CA GLY A 460 5.99 -18.98 9.73
C GLY A 460 7.46 -19.05 10.06
N ILE A 461 8.19 -19.81 9.26
CA ILE A 461 9.66 -19.89 9.28
C ILE A 461 10.19 -19.81 7.85
N ARG A 462 11.26 -19.09 7.69
CA ARG A 462 11.98 -18.99 6.43
C ARG A 462 13.49 -19.13 6.68
N ALA A 463 14.17 -19.88 5.82
CA ALA A 463 15.61 -20.03 5.81
C ALA A 463 16.13 -19.61 4.44
N ASP A 464 16.98 -18.59 4.42
CA ASP A 464 17.56 -18.03 3.21
C ASP A 464 19.07 -18.25 3.20
N ASN A 465 19.61 -18.78 2.11
CA ASN A 465 21.05 -18.90 1.89
C ASN A 465 21.50 -17.81 0.91
N HIS A 466 22.27 -16.87 1.42
CA HIS A 466 22.89 -15.79 0.65
C HIS A 466 24.29 -16.18 0.22
N ASN A 467 24.65 -15.99 -1.05
CA ASN A 467 25.94 -16.38 -1.61
C ASN A 467 27.18 -15.82 -0.88
N GLN A 468 27.04 -14.64 -0.22
CA GLN A 468 28.16 -14.00 0.52
C GLN A 468 28.00 -14.15 2.04
N PHE A 469 26.77 -14.15 2.58
CA PHE A 469 26.51 -14.09 4.01
C PHE A 469 25.93 -15.37 4.61
N GLY A 470 25.82 -16.45 3.80
CA GLY A 470 25.37 -17.76 4.24
C GLY A 470 23.91 -17.79 4.72
N TRP A 471 23.60 -18.69 5.65
CA TRP A 471 22.26 -18.96 6.12
C TRP A 471 21.74 -17.90 7.10
N ASN A 472 20.52 -17.42 6.83
CA ASN A 472 19.75 -16.54 7.70
C ASN A 472 18.36 -17.13 7.92
N ILE A 473 17.97 -17.27 9.18
CA ILE A 473 16.66 -17.83 9.57
C ILE A 473 15.76 -16.71 10.03
N THR A 474 14.53 -16.68 9.52
CA THR A 474 13.53 -15.64 9.77
C THR A 474 12.25 -16.27 10.30
N PRO A 475 12.12 -16.48 11.64
CA PRO A 475 10.88 -16.88 12.27
C PRO A 475 9.95 -15.67 12.42
N ARG A 476 8.64 -15.88 12.18
CA ARG A 476 7.59 -14.88 12.37
C ARG A 476 6.34 -15.55 12.91
N THR A 477 5.65 -14.88 13.83
CA THR A 477 4.37 -15.37 14.33
C THR A 477 3.41 -14.21 14.57
N LEU A 478 2.13 -14.47 14.38
CA LEU A 478 1.06 -13.52 14.59
C LEU A 478 -0.14 -14.22 15.21
N LEU A 479 -0.71 -13.60 16.22
CA LEU A 479 -1.95 -14.01 16.86
C LEU A 479 -3.01 -12.92 16.64
N LYS A 480 -4.18 -13.31 16.16
CA LYS A 480 -5.37 -12.47 16.05
C LYS A 480 -6.49 -13.07 16.88
N TYR A 481 -7.07 -12.27 17.75
CA TYR A 481 -8.21 -12.66 18.58
C TYR A 481 -9.37 -11.68 18.40
N ASP A 482 -10.54 -12.21 18.03
CA ASP A 482 -11.80 -11.49 17.88
C ASP A 482 -12.77 -11.89 19.01
N PRO A 483 -12.69 -11.27 20.21
CA PRO A 483 -13.62 -11.56 21.31
C PRO A 483 -15.07 -11.35 20.88
N THR A 484 -15.30 -10.27 20.13
CA THR A 484 -16.58 -9.90 19.54
C THR A 484 -16.42 -9.55 18.06
N SER A 485 -17.52 -9.40 17.33
CA SER A 485 -17.48 -8.95 15.93
C SER A 485 -16.94 -7.50 15.76
N LYS A 486 -16.88 -6.74 16.85
CA LYS A 486 -16.48 -5.33 16.88
C LYS A 486 -15.08 -5.10 17.47
N LEU A 487 -14.56 -6.02 18.28
CA LEU A 487 -13.24 -5.93 18.92
C LEU A 487 -12.28 -6.94 18.32
N THR A 488 -11.13 -6.44 17.87
CA THR A 488 -10.03 -7.27 17.37
C THR A 488 -8.74 -6.90 18.09
N ILE A 489 -8.04 -7.90 18.61
CA ILE A 489 -6.71 -7.78 19.22
C ILE A 489 -5.74 -8.57 18.36
N ARG A 490 -4.58 -7.98 18.06
CA ARG A 490 -3.50 -8.64 17.32
C ARG A 490 -2.18 -8.46 18.05
N ALA A 491 -1.36 -9.51 18.04
CA ALA A 491 0.02 -9.44 18.51
C ALA A 491 0.91 -10.15 17.50
N ASN A 492 2.07 -9.58 17.22
CA ASN A 492 3.05 -10.18 16.31
C ASN A 492 4.46 -10.02 16.85
N ILE A 493 5.29 -11.01 16.52
CA ILE A 493 6.73 -10.96 16.75
C ILE A 493 7.42 -11.68 15.58
N GLY A 494 8.51 -11.11 15.12
CA GLY A 494 9.26 -11.72 14.03
C GLY A 494 10.56 -11.02 13.72
N THR A 495 11.44 -11.74 13.05
CA THR A 495 12.72 -11.21 12.60
C THR A 495 12.66 -10.83 11.13
N GLY A 496 13.58 -9.95 10.73
CA GLY A 496 13.85 -9.58 9.35
C GLY A 496 15.32 -9.24 9.17
N TRP A 497 15.81 -9.32 7.95
CA TRP A 497 17.17 -8.94 7.62
C TRP A 497 17.25 -8.37 6.20
N ARG A 498 18.30 -7.61 5.91
CA ARG A 498 18.55 -7.04 4.59
C ARG A 498 20.02 -6.78 4.35
N THR A 499 20.42 -6.77 3.10
CA THR A 499 21.68 -6.23 2.60
C THR A 499 21.51 -4.78 2.21
N VAL A 500 22.57 -3.98 2.30
CA VAL A 500 22.52 -2.54 2.07
C VAL A 500 23.01 -2.20 0.67
N ASN A 501 22.22 -1.43 -0.08
CA ASN A 501 22.60 -0.84 -1.37
C ASN A 501 22.98 0.63 -1.12
N PHE A 502 24.18 0.86 -0.57
CA PHE A 502 24.52 2.10 0.10
C PHE A 502 24.31 3.34 -0.77
N PHE A 503 24.88 3.38 -1.98
CA PHE A 503 24.82 4.58 -2.82
C PHE A 503 23.44 4.86 -3.36
N SER A 504 22.75 3.84 -3.86
CA SER A 504 21.37 3.99 -4.35
C SER A 504 20.38 4.36 -3.25
N GLU A 505 20.61 3.94 -2.01
CA GLU A 505 19.75 4.28 -0.86
C GLU A 505 20.07 5.66 -0.27
N ASN A 506 21.26 6.22 -0.54
CA ASN A 506 21.74 7.49 0.01
C ASN A 506 22.12 8.49 -1.07
N ILE A 507 21.30 8.61 -2.11
CA ILE A 507 21.57 9.49 -3.26
C ILE A 507 21.73 10.98 -2.85
N GLY A 508 21.15 11.39 -1.73
CA GLY A 508 21.34 12.73 -1.16
C GLY A 508 22.77 13.00 -0.74
N LEU A 509 23.51 11.98 -0.28
CA LEU A 509 24.94 12.09 0.02
C LEU A 509 25.78 12.26 -1.24
N LEU A 510 25.49 11.49 -2.30
CA LEU A 510 26.20 11.62 -3.59
C LEU A 510 26.00 13.01 -4.21
N ALA A 511 24.85 13.63 -3.96
CA ALA A 511 24.52 14.94 -4.45
C ALA A 511 24.95 16.08 -3.50
N SER A 512 25.55 15.75 -2.35
CA SER A 512 26.16 16.66 -1.39
C SER A 512 27.69 16.59 -1.49
N SER A 513 28.41 17.52 -0.85
CA SER A 513 29.88 17.55 -0.92
C SER A 513 30.59 16.72 0.17
N ARG A 514 29.84 15.99 1.01
CA ARG A 514 30.45 15.15 2.05
C ARG A 514 31.23 13.98 1.44
N ASP A 515 32.44 13.73 1.96
CA ASP A 515 33.18 12.54 1.62
C ASP A 515 32.64 11.33 2.35
N ILE A 516 32.40 10.23 1.65
CA ILE A 516 31.84 8.98 2.21
C ILE A 516 32.98 8.05 2.56
N VAL A 517 33.13 7.73 3.84
CA VAL A 517 34.22 6.88 4.35
C VAL A 517 33.66 5.58 4.91
N PHE A 518 33.88 4.48 4.21
CA PHE A 518 33.58 3.15 4.73
C PHE A 518 34.64 2.72 5.74
N VAL A 519 34.25 2.60 7.01
CA VAL A 519 35.17 2.24 8.11
C VAL A 519 35.45 0.75 8.11
N GLU A 520 34.53 -0.06 7.63
CA GLU A 520 34.58 -1.51 7.59
C GLU A 520 33.72 -2.08 6.45
N ALA A 521 33.96 -3.38 6.13
CA ALA A 521 33.05 -4.09 5.22
C ALA A 521 31.66 -4.27 5.86
N LEU A 522 30.62 -3.85 5.14
CA LEU A 522 29.27 -3.84 5.66
C LEU A 522 28.68 -5.26 5.75
N LYS A 523 28.09 -5.59 6.89
CA LYS A 523 27.36 -6.84 7.15
C LYS A 523 25.84 -6.60 7.05
N PRO A 524 25.04 -7.64 6.78
CA PRO A 524 23.58 -7.49 6.75
C PRO A 524 23.01 -6.92 8.04
N GLU A 525 22.07 -6.03 7.91
CA GLU A 525 21.26 -5.55 9.02
C GLU A 525 20.23 -6.60 9.41
N LYS A 526 20.05 -6.80 10.71
CA LYS A 526 19.05 -7.71 11.29
C LYS A 526 18.20 -6.98 12.30
N ALA A 527 16.94 -7.34 12.38
CA ALA A 527 16.04 -6.73 13.36
C ALA A 527 15.05 -7.74 13.91
N LEU A 528 14.68 -7.55 15.17
CA LEU A 528 13.54 -8.16 15.82
C LEU A 528 12.45 -7.09 15.97
N ASN A 529 11.30 -7.34 15.36
CA ASN A 529 10.12 -6.49 15.50
C ASN A 529 9.06 -7.21 16.32
N MET A 530 8.40 -6.47 17.21
CA MET A 530 7.26 -6.94 17.97
C MET A 530 6.19 -5.85 18.03
N GLY A 531 4.93 -6.26 17.97
CA GLY A 531 3.82 -5.32 17.95
C GLY A 531 2.55 -5.85 18.56
N ILE A 532 1.74 -4.94 19.07
CA ILE A 532 0.38 -5.19 19.52
C ILE A 532 -0.56 -4.16 18.92
N ASN A 533 -1.75 -4.60 18.53
CA ASN A 533 -2.81 -3.75 18.00
C ASN A 533 -4.13 -4.11 18.65
N VAL A 534 -4.91 -3.11 19.03
CA VAL A 534 -6.29 -3.23 19.47
C VAL A 534 -7.16 -2.34 18.57
N THR A 535 -8.18 -2.92 17.96
CA THR A 535 -9.13 -2.18 17.11
C THR A 535 -10.54 -2.44 17.60
N GLN A 536 -11.24 -1.39 18.02
CA GLN A 536 -12.65 -1.41 18.40
C GLN A 536 -13.46 -0.70 17.31
N LYS A 537 -14.42 -1.42 16.71
CA LYS A 537 -15.42 -0.85 15.79
C LYS A 537 -16.69 -0.51 16.53
N PHE A 538 -17.38 0.52 16.05
CA PHE A 538 -18.70 0.88 16.52
C PHE A 538 -19.60 1.18 15.31
N GLU A 539 -20.86 0.82 15.44
CA GLU A 539 -21.86 1.03 14.40
C GLU A 539 -23.23 1.21 15.05
N TRP A 540 -23.86 2.33 14.74
CA TRP A 540 -25.22 2.71 15.05
C TRP A 540 -25.91 3.12 13.74
N GLU A 541 -27.19 3.41 13.75
CA GLU A 541 -27.99 3.65 12.55
C GLU A 541 -27.34 4.60 11.52
N ASN A 542 -26.84 5.74 11.97
CA ASN A 542 -26.24 6.79 11.12
C ASN A 542 -24.78 7.09 11.42
N ILE A 543 -24.16 6.30 12.29
CA ILE A 543 -22.80 6.51 12.77
C ILE A 543 -22.04 5.19 12.64
N SER A 544 -20.92 5.21 11.97
CA SER A 544 -20.00 4.08 11.94
C SER A 544 -18.55 4.55 12.08
N GLY A 545 -17.71 3.74 12.71
CA GLY A 545 -16.33 4.13 12.89
C GLY A 545 -15.51 3.09 13.64
N TYR A 546 -14.27 3.47 13.94
CA TYR A 546 -13.37 2.65 14.74
C TYR A 546 -12.37 3.52 15.51
N ILE A 547 -11.85 2.94 16.58
CA ILE A 547 -10.64 3.38 17.29
C ILE A 547 -9.62 2.25 17.16
N SER A 548 -8.39 2.56 16.80
CA SER A 548 -7.28 1.61 16.72
C SER A 548 -6.08 2.14 17.50
N LEU A 549 -5.51 1.28 18.34
CA LEU A 549 -4.30 1.55 19.11
C LEU A 549 -3.22 0.57 18.67
N ASP A 550 -2.03 1.08 18.38
CA ASP A 550 -0.87 0.30 17.97
C ASP A 550 0.32 0.63 18.86
N TYR A 551 1.07 -0.37 19.23
CA TYR A 551 2.42 -0.23 19.77
C TYR A 551 3.34 -1.19 19.04
N TYR A 552 4.48 -0.69 18.57
CA TYR A 552 5.53 -1.47 17.93
C TYR A 552 6.89 -1.14 18.50
N ARG A 553 7.71 -2.16 18.62
CA ARG A 553 9.13 -2.02 18.98
C ARG A 553 9.98 -2.80 17.99
N THR A 554 11.00 -2.14 17.44
CA THR A 554 12.01 -2.75 16.57
C THR A 554 13.38 -2.59 17.20
N ASN A 555 14.08 -3.69 17.43
CA ASN A 555 15.45 -3.72 17.91
C ASN A 555 16.35 -4.18 16.75
N PHE A 556 17.35 -3.38 16.41
CA PHE A 556 18.31 -3.71 15.36
C PHE A 556 19.58 -4.30 15.93
N SER A 557 20.15 -5.23 15.15
CA SER A 557 21.54 -5.64 15.23
C SER A 557 22.24 -5.24 13.94
N ASN A 558 23.41 -4.64 14.02
CA ASN A 558 24.20 -4.20 12.87
C ASN A 558 23.52 -3.16 11.99
N GLN A 559 22.70 -2.26 12.54
CA GLN A 559 22.09 -1.19 11.73
C GLN A 559 23.18 -0.33 11.08
N ILE A 560 22.95 0.05 9.82
CA ILE A 560 23.87 0.90 9.04
C ILE A 560 23.20 2.25 8.81
N PHE A 561 23.88 3.29 9.16
CA PHE A 561 23.50 4.66 8.79
C PHE A 561 24.75 5.53 8.69
N PRO A 562 24.74 6.52 7.81
CA PRO A 562 25.83 7.48 7.72
C PRO A 562 25.91 8.32 9.01
N ASP A 563 27.10 8.43 9.58
CA ASP A 563 27.35 9.34 10.71
C ASP A 563 27.62 10.75 10.17
N TYR A 564 26.64 11.64 10.38
CA TYR A 564 26.70 13.05 9.99
C TYR A 564 27.19 13.97 11.12
N ASP A 565 27.34 13.43 12.34
CA ASP A 565 27.54 14.24 13.54
C ASP A 565 29.03 14.36 13.93
N THR A 566 29.85 13.40 13.54
CA THR A 566 31.28 13.33 13.94
C THR A 566 32.14 14.34 13.14
N ASP A 567 31.88 14.50 11.84
CA ASP A 567 32.68 15.35 10.95
C ASP A 567 31.75 16.15 10.01
N PRO A 568 31.95 17.46 9.87
CA PRO A 568 31.06 18.31 9.07
C PRO A 568 31.16 18.06 7.57
N ILE A 569 32.28 17.52 7.09
CA ILE A 569 32.58 17.31 5.65
C ILE A 569 32.71 15.84 5.28
N LYS A 570 32.53 14.91 6.25
CA LYS A 570 32.57 13.46 6.04
C LYS A 570 31.31 12.79 6.54
N ALA A 571 31.00 11.64 5.96
CA ALA A 571 30.00 10.72 6.43
C ALA A 571 30.65 9.35 6.66
N PHE A 572 30.81 8.94 7.91
CA PHE A 572 31.38 7.63 8.25
C PHE A 572 30.30 6.55 8.20
N VAL A 573 30.62 5.45 7.52
CA VAL A 573 29.69 4.35 7.29
C VAL A 573 30.23 3.07 7.91
N LYS A 574 29.47 2.49 8.83
CA LYS A 574 29.80 1.24 9.50
C LYS A 574 28.56 0.54 10.05
N ASN A 575 28.68 -0.72 10.41
CA ASN A 575 27.65 -1.38 11.21
C ASN A 575 27.69 -0.87 12.65
N PHE A 576 26.57 -0.41 13.16
CA PHE A 576 26.46 0.06 14.54
C PHE A 576 26.37 -1.13 15.51
N THR A 577 27.29 -1.20 16.45
CA THR A 577 27.42 -2.32 17.41
C THR A 577 26.66 -2.11 18.72
N GLY A 578 26.19 -0.88 18.99
CA GLY A 578 25.35 -0.54 20.14
C GLY A 578 23.88 -0.95 19.94
N LYS A 579 23.02 -0.52 20.87
CA LYS A 579 21.59 -0.71 20.73
C LYS A 579 20.99 0.32 19.77
N SER A 580 20.24 -0.14 18.78
CA SER A 580 19.44 0.72 17.91
C SER A 580 17.98 0.29 18.00
N VAL A 581 17.10 1.24 18.37
CA VAL A 581 15.72 0.94 18.76
C VAL A 581 14.77 1.95 18.13
N SER A 582 13.65 1.45 17.64
CA SER A 582 12.48 2.26 17.32
C SER A 582 11.29 1.80 18.15
N ASN A 583 10.71 2.70 18.94
CA ASN A 583 9.43 2.52 19.60
C ASN A 583 8.40 3.44 18.93
N GLY A 584 7.31 2.87 18.48
CA GLY A 584 6.22 3.60 17.85
C GLY A 584 4.89 3.31 18.55
N PHE A 585 4.21 4.37 19.00
CA PHE A 585 2.82 4.30 19.43
C PHE A 585 1.97 5.08 18.43
N GLN A 586 0.86 4.50 18.00
CA GLN A 586 -0.08 5.15 17.10
C GLN A 586 -1.49 4.94 17.59
N THR A 587 -2.31 5.97 17.51
CA THR A 587 -3.77 5.86 17.64
C THR A 587 -4.45 6.43 16.41
N ASP A 588 -5.46 5.74 15.92
CA ASP A 588 -6.32 6.18 14.81
C ASP A 588 -7.77 6.17 15.26
N PHE A 589 -8.43 7.27 15.03
CA PHE A 589 -9.88 7.43 15.18
C PHE A 589 -10.49 7.72 13.83
N PHE A 590 -11.57 7.03 13.49
CA PHE A 590 -12.36 7.27 12.29
C PHE A 590 -13.83 7.25 12.64
N ILE A 591 -14.58 8.24 12.15
CA ILE A 591 -16.04 8.30 12.27
C ILE A 591 -16.65 8.76 10.96
N LYS A 592 -17.72 8.08 10.57
CA LYS A 592 -18.58 8.45 9.44
C LYS A 592 -19.99 8.73 9.96
N LEU A 593 -20.48 9.93 9.67
CA LEU A 593 -21.80 10.42 10.12
C LEU A 593 -22.72 10.58 8.92
N TYR A 594 -23.97 10.07 9.05
CA TYR A 594 -25.04 10.21 8.05
C TYR A 594 -24.62 9.82 6.63
N LYS A 595 -23.59 8.95 6.47
CA LYS A 595 -22.96 8.60 5.18
C LYS A 595 -22.40 9.80 4.39
N ARG A 596 -22.31 10.98 4.98
CA ARG A 596 -21.92 12.26 4.33
C ARG A 596 -20.64 12.86 4.86
N TYR A 597 -20.44 12.81 6.17
CA TYR A 597 -19.29 13.41 6.83
C TYR A 597 -18.35 12.29 7.27
N GLU A 598 -17.08 12.40 6.91
CA GLU A 598 -16.04 11.52 7.40
C GLU A 598 -15.01 12.37 8.14
N PHE A 599 -14.68 11.96 9.34
CA PHE A 599 -13.60 12.55 10.13
C PHE A 599 -12.63 11.46 10.52
N LYS A 600 -11.34 11.71 10.32
CA LYS A 600 -10.25 10.84 10.72
C LYS A 600 -9.23 11.64 11.51
N ALA A 601 -8.76 11.11 12.62
CA ALA A 601 -7.66 11.66 13.39
C ALA A 601 -6.64 10.56 13.67
N GLY A 602 -5.38 10.84 13.45
CA GLY A 602 -4.27 9.95 13.74
C GLY A 602 -3.20 10.68 14.55
N TYR A 603 -2.70 10.04 15.60
CA TYR A 603 -1.57 10.53 16.38
C TYR A 603 -0.47 9.47 16.41
N ASN A 604 0.76 9.89 16.18
CA ASN A 604 1.94 9.06 16.28
C ASN A 604 2.92 9.65 17.30
N PHE A 605 3.41 8.78 18.17
CA PHE A 605 4.56 9.04 19.03
C PHE A 605 5.69 8.11 18.61
N LEU A 606 6.87 8.68 18.32
CA LEU A 606 8.04 7.95 17.85
C LEU A 606 9.24 8.25 18.75
N ASP A 607 9.86 7.21 19.28
CA ASP A 607 11.11 7.30 20.02
C ASP A 607 12.15 6.41 19.34
N VAL A 608 12.87 7.00 18.37
CA VAL A 608 13.85 6.32 17.52
C VAL A 608 15.24 6.78 17.92
N TYR A 609 16.04 5.86 18.42
CA TYR A 609 17.35 6.18 18.99
C TYR A 609 18.37 5.07 18.81
N ARG A 610 19.62 5.44 18.90
CA ARG A 610 20.76 4.57 19.14
C ARG A 610 21.32 4.82 20.53
N GLU A 611 21.94 3.80 21.13
CA GLU A 611 22.56 3.86 22.44
C GLU A 611 23.92 3.18 22.40
N ASN A 612 24.95 3.91 22.76
CA ASN A 612 26.31 3.43 22.90
C ASN A 612 26.86 3.86 24.26
N ASN A 613 27.46 2.93 25.03
CA ASN A 613 28.00 3.20 26.35
C ASN A 613 27.02 3.95 27.28
N ASN A 614 25.73 3.57 27.26
CA ASN A 614 24.62 4.18 27.98
C ASN A 614 24.30 5.63 27.58
N ILE A 615 24.88 6.15 26.53
CA ILE A 615 24.51 7.45 25.94
C ILE A 615 23.47 7.21 24.87
N LYS A 616 22.27 7.74 25.12
CA LYS A 616 21.13 7.68 24.19
C LYS A 616 21.17 8.87 23.25
N GLU A 617 21.14 8.59 21.94
CA GLU A 617 21.12 9.59 20.88
C GLU A 617 19.92 9.37 19.99
N VAL A 618 19.04 10.36 19.88
CA VAL A 618 17.87 10.33 18.99
C VAL A 618 18.34 10.43 17.55
N LEU A 619 17.81 9.60 16.67
CA LEU A 619 18.14 9.67 15.23
C LEU A 619 17.54 10.93 14.59
N PRO A 620 18.27 11.61 13.66
CA PRO A 620 17.81 12.83 13.04
C PRO A 620 16.62 12.58 12.09
N PHE A 621 15.88 13.67 11.78
CA PHE A 621 14.76 13.71 10.85
C PHE A 621 13.57 12.81 11.24
N ASN A 622 13.38 12.56 12.54
CA ASN A 622 12.25 11.84 13.09
C ASN A 622 11.43 12.74 14.03
N PRO A 623 10.27 13.24 13.62
CA PRO A 623 9.40 13.99 14.53
C PRO A 623 8.90 13.07 15.64
N ARG A 624 9.13 13.47 16.90
CA ARG A 624 8.71 12.68 18.04
C ARG A 624 7.19 12.57 18.14
N HIS A 625 6.51 13.62 17.74
CA HIS A 625 5.06 13.71 17.73
C HIS A 625 4.55 14.12 16.35
N LYS A 626 3.49 13.48 15.90
CA LYS A 626 2.84 13.79 14.62
C LYS A 626 1.34 13.62 14.77
N VAL A 627 0.57 14.58 14.24
CA VAL A 627 -0.90 14.52 14.15
C VAL A 627 -1.34 14.63 12.71
N LEU A 628 -2.27 13.80 12.31
CA LEU A 628 -3.03 13.92 11.08
C LEU A 628 -4.51 14.07 11.42
N THR A 629 -5.17 15.04 10.78
CA THR A 629 -6.63 15.16 10.83
C THR A 629 -7.15 15.30 9.40
N THR A 630 -8.13 14.49 9.05
CA THR A 630 -8.79 14.55 7.73
C THR A 630 -10.27 14.77 7.93
N PHE A 631 -10.83 15.72 7.22
CA PHE A 631 -12.26 15.98 7.15
C PHE A 631 -12.73 15.86 5.70
N SER A 632 -13.76 15.05 5.45
CA SER A 632 -14.36 14.87 4.13
C SER A 632 -15.86 15.07 4.19
N TYR A 633 -16.39 15.80 3.21
CA TYR A 633 -17.82 16.00 3.02
C TYR A 633 -18.28 15.56 1.64
N LYS A 634 -19.36 14.78 1.62
CA LYS A 634 -20.00 14.26 0.41
C LYS A 634 -21.53 14.39 0.54
N PRO A 635 -22.18 15.25 -0.25
CA PRO A 635 -23.64 15.40 -0.19
C PRO A 635 -24.36 14.15 -0.71
N VAL A 636 -25.65 14.01 -0.37
CA VAL A 636 -26.49 12.86 -0.76
C VAL A 636 -26.57 12.66 -2.27
N ASN A 637 -26.61 13.74 -3.03
CA ASN A 637 -26.68 13.69 -4.50
C ASN A 637 -25.35 13.30 -5.16
N ASN A 638 -24.27 13.09 -4.38
CA ASN A 638 -22.92 12.72 -4.84
C ASN A 638 -22.34 13.64 -5.94
N LYS A 639 -22.82 14.90 -6.05
CA LYS A 639 -22.37 15.81 -7.11
C LYS A 639 -20.99 16.41 -6.85
N PHE A 640 -20.55 16.48 -5.60
CA PHE A 640 -19.23 16.97 -5.27
C PHE A 640 -18.66 16.30 -4.02
N HIS A 641 -17.34 16.41 -3.84
CA HIS A 641 -16.63 16.08 -2.61
C HIS A 641 -15.74 17.26 -2.22
N ALA A 642 -15.62 17.48 -0.92
CA ALA A 642 -14.68 18.45 -0.35
C ALA A 642 -13.87 17.73 0.74
N ASP A 643 -12.56 17.80 0.63
CA ASP A 643 -11.61 17.11 1.50
C ASP A 643 -10.59 18.11 2.04
N VAL A 644 -10.28 18.03 3.34
CA VAL A 644 -9.26 18.84 4.00
C VAL A 644 -8.39 17.91 4.84
N ASN A 645 -7.08 18.00 4.67
CA ASN A 645 -6.08 17.26 5.42
C ASN A 645 -5.17 18.22 6.18
N ILE A 646 -5.01 18.02 7.47
CA ILE A 646 -4.18 18.84 8.35
C ILE A 646 -3.11 17.92 8.94
N HIS A 647 -1.85 18.26 8.72
CA HIS A 647 -0.69 17.57 9.30
C HIS A 647 0.05 18.52 10.22
N TRP A 648 0.23 18.12 11.45
CA TRP A 648 1.15 18.76 12.38
C TRP A 648 2.33 17.84 12.66
N PHE A 649 3.52 18.38 12.57
CA PHE A 649 4.78 17.72 12.88
C PHE A 649 5.47 18.46 14.02
N GLY A 650 5.79 17.75 15.08
CA GLY A 650 6.61 18.26 16.17
C GLY A 650 8.06 18.46 15.75
N GLU A 651 8.83 19.06 16.60
CA GLU A 651 10.27 19.26 16.39
C GLU A 651 11.01 17.93 16.17
N GLN A 652 12.09 18.00 15.37
CA GLN A 652 12.95 16.88 15.01
C GLN A 652 14.41 17.25 15.30
N ARG A 653 15.17 16.28 15.81
CA ARG A 653 16.62 16.46 15.89
C ARG A 653 17.20 16.62 14.48
N LEU A 654 18.13 17.54 14.30
CA LEU A 654 18.90 17.73 13.07
C LEU A 654 20.33 17.25 13.28
N PRO A 655 21.07 16.91 12.20
CA PRO A 655 22.49 16.62 12.30
C PRO A 655 23.28 17.78 12.91
N ASN A 656 24.32 17.45 13.66
CA ASN A 656 25.18 18.43 14.31
C ASN A 656 25.99 19.22 13.26
N THR A 657 25.85 20.53 13.24
CA THR A 657 26.57 21.43 12.34
C THR A 657 27.41 22.47 13.09
N LYS A 658 27.62 22.32 14.41
CA LYS A 658 28.35 23.31 15.24
C LYS A 658 29.80 23.51 14.83
N SER A 659 30.41 22.47 14.22
CA SER A 659 31.76 22.54 13.68
C SER A 659 31.85 23.17 12.27
N ASN A 660 30.72 23.49 11.64
CA ASN A 660 30.67 24.25 10.39
C ASN A 660 31.03 25.73 10.64
N PRO A 661 31.46 26.48 9.60
CA PRO A 661 31.46 27.89 9.63
C PRO A 661 30.12 28.48 10.06
N VAL A 662 30.11 29.59 10.81
CA VAL A 662 28.88 30.14 11.42
C VAL A 662 27.73 30.32 10.41
N ALA A 663 28.03 30.74 9.18
CA ALA A 663 27.03 30.92 8.11
C ALA A 663 26.33 29.59 7.71
N TYR A 664 26.94 28.42 7.98
CA TYR A 664 26.45 27.11 7.59
C TYR A 664 25.93 26.28 8.77
N GLN A 665 25.93 26.88 9.97
CA GLN A 665 25.37 26.22 11.15
C GLN A 665 23.84 26.19 11.09
N ARG A 666 23.28 25.12 11.64
CA ARG A 666 21.82 24.89 11.78
C ARG A 666 21.52 24.62 13.26
N PRO A 667 20.29 24.90 13.71
CA PRO A 667 19.89 24.57 15.07
C PRO A 667 19.89 23.04 15.29
N ASP A 668 20.03 22.60 16.55
CA ASP A 668 20.02 21.17 16.89
C ASP A 668 18.65 20.52 16.64
N PHE A 669 17.58 21.32 16.64
CA PHE A 669 16.21 20.89 16.40
C PHE A 669 15.51 21.77 15.36
N SER A 670 14.65 21.14 14.56
CA SER A 670 13.74 21.87 13.68
C SER A 670 12.67 22.62 14.48
N LYS A 671 11.98 23.56 13.85
CA LYS A 671 10.70 24.04 14.37
C LYS A 671 9.62 23.00 14.10
N ASP A 672 8.59 22.99 14.96
CA ASP A 672 7.34 22.33 14.61
C ASP A 672 6.61 23.08 13.49
N TYR A 673 5.76 22.38 12.73
CA TYR A 673 5.05 23.01 11.64
C TYR A 673 3.73 22.30 11.33
N THR A 674 2.84 23.04 10.68
CA THR A 674 1.54 22.53 10.21
C THR A 674 1.43 22.76 8.69
N THR A 675 0.97 21.73 7.99
CA THR A 675 0.52 21.85 6.59
C THR A 675 -0.96 21.57 6.49
N VAL A 676 -1.64 22.32 5.65
CA VAL A 676 -3.07 22.13 5.35
C VAL A 676 -3.23 21.97 3.86
N ASN A 677 -3.81 20.83 3.45
CA ASN A 677 -4.11 20.50 2.07
C ASN A 677 -5.62 20.42 1.91
N ALA A 678 -6.16 21.00 0.83
CA ALA A 678 -7.59 20.92 0.54
C ALA A 678 -7.84 20.59 -0.92
N GLN A 679 -8.88 19.80 -1.17
CA GLN A 679 -9.34 19.46 -2.51
C GLN A 679 -10.85 19.57 -2.62
N PHE A 680 -11.30 20.08 -3.76
CA PHE A 680 -12.68 20.07 -4.18
C PHE A 680 -12.81 19.30 -5.48
N THR A 681 -13.75 18.35 -5.54
CA THR A 681 -14.01 17.54 -6.73
C THR A 681 -15.48 17.64 -7.09
N TYR A 682 -15.81 18.07 -8.31
CA TYR A 682 -17.15 18.10 -8.85
C TYR A 682 -17.36 16.96 -9.86
N MET A 683 -18.45 16.20 -9.70
CA MET A 683 -18.75 15.01 -10.49
C MET A 683 -19.85 15.25 -11.50
N PHE A 684 -19.55 15.02 -12.76
CA PHE A 684 -20.51 14.92 -13.86
C PHE A 684 -20.77 13.43 -14.17
N LYS A 685 -21.64 13.15 -15.14
CA LYS A 685 -22.01 11.77 -15.47
C LYS A 685 -20.82 10.88 -15.82
N ASN A 686 -19.90 11.37 -16.64
CA ASN A 686 -18.76 10.59 -17.16
C ASN A 686 -17.40 11.20 -16.84
N PHE A 687 -17.34 12.39 -16.23
CA PHE A 687 -16.09 13.05 -15.88
C PHE A 687 -16.17 13.75 -14.52
N GLU A 688 -15.03 13.92 -13.92
CA GLU A 688 -14.80 14.60 -12.65
C GLU A 688 -13.83 15.76 -12.90
N VAL A 689 -14.14 16.94 -12.38
CA VAL A 689 -13.21 18.07 -12.34
C VAL A 689 -12.79 18.24 -10.89
N TYR A 690 -11.49 18.33 -10.66
CA TYR A 690 -10.95 18.53 -9.32
C TYR A 690 -9.94 19.67 -9.31
N THR A 691 -9.91 20.38 -8.20
CA THR A 691 -8.95 21.44 -7.92
C THR A 691 -8.57 21.40 -6.45
N GLY A 692 -7.39 21.82 -6.13
CA GLY A 692 -6.93 21.84 -4.75
C GLY A 692 -5.72 22.73 -4.52
N CYS A 693 -5.35 22.79 -3.26
CA CYS A 693 -4.18 23.51 -2.79
C CYS A 693 -3.44 22.67 -1.76
N GLU A 694 -2.18 22.37 -2.01
CA GLU A 694 -1.27 21.78 -1.02
C GLU A 694 -0.55 22.90 -0.26
N ASN A 695 -0.30 22.65 1.03
CA ASN A 695 0.39 23.58 1.91
C ASN A 695 -0.22 25.00 1.87
N MET A 696 -1.51 25.12 2.14
CA MET A 696 -2.29 26.37 2.02
C MET A 696 -1.67 27.55 2.77
N PHE A 697 -1.02 27.31 3.91
CA PHE A 697 -0.37 28.35 4.71
C PHE A 697 1.04 28.69 4.24
N ASN A 698 1.51 28.08 3.16
CA ASN A 698 2.80 28.38 2.53
C ASN A 698 4.00 28.22 3.48
N PHE A 699 3.93 27.24 4.40
CA PHE A 699 5.08 26.95 5.26
C PHE A 699 6.24 26.43 4.41
N ARG A 700 7.47 26.87 4.72
CA ARG A 700 8.70 26.39 4.10
C ARG A 700 9.77 26.22 5.15
N GLN A 701 10.56 25.17 4.97
CA GLN A 701 11.83 25.05 5.66
C GLN A 701 12.73 26.21 5.22
N ASN A 702 13.26 26.94 6.19
CA ASN A 702 14.19 28.03 5.89
C ASN A 702 15.56 27.48 5.48
N GLN A 703 16.12 27.99 4.40
CA GLN A 703 17.44 27.62 3.86
C GLN A 703 17.70 26.09 3.89
N PRO A 704 16.93 25.31 3.11
CA PRO A 704 17.03 23.85 3.12
C PRO A 704 18.35 23.33 2.56
N ILE A 705 19.03 24.12 1.73
CA ILE A 705 20.35 23.82 1.17
C ILE A 705 21.42 24.54 2.01
N ILE A 706 22.35 23.76 2.57
CA ILE A 706 23.50 24.30 3.31
C ILE A 706 24.55 24.73 2.28
N SER A 707 25.15 25.93 2.44
CA SER A 707 26.16 26.51 1.53
C SER A 707 25.66 26.68 0.08
N TRP A 708 24.37 27.06 -0.11
CA TRP A 708 23.79 27.26 -1.45
C TRP A 708 24.52 28.32 -2.29
N GLN A 709 25.13 29.33 -1.65
CA GLN A 709 25.94 30.37 -2.33
C GLN A 709 27.22 29.82 -2.97
N ASN A 710 27.74 28.67 -2.43
CA ASN A 710 28.91 28.00 -2.94
C ASN A 710 28.68 26.47 -2.98
N PRO A 711 28.01 25.97 -4.03
CA PRO A 711 27.62 24.55 -4.12
C PRO A 711 28.78 23.58 -4.29
N PHE A 712 29.98 24.05 -4.53
CA PHE A 712 31.21 23.24 -4.61
C PHE A 712 32.06 23.30 -3.33
N SER A 713 31.60 24.04 -2.32
CA SER A 713 32.20 24.08 -0.99
C SER A 713 32.11 22.66 -0.34
N PRO A 714 33.07 22.26 0.49
CA PRO A 714 33.01 20.98 1.22
C PRO A 714 31.82 20.88 2.19
N TYR A 715 31.18 22.00 2.52
CA TYR A 715 30.01 22.09 3.40
C TYR A 715 28.66 22.03 2.65
N PHE A 716 28.65 21.95 1.34
CA PHE A 716 27.41 21.90 0.57
C PHE A 716 26.63 20.63 0.88
N ASP A 717 25.39 20.77 1.35
CA ASP A 717 24.54 19.66 1.76
C ASP A 717 23.07 19.91 1.40
N ILE A 718 22.49 18.99 0.63
CA ILE A 718 21.10 19.01 0.15
C ILE A 718 20.24 17.92 0.80
N SER A 719 20.80 17.16 1.72
CA SER A 719 20.12 16.04 2.40
C SER A 719 19.42 16.46 3.69
N SER A 720 19.66 17.70 4.16
CA SER A 720 19.13 18.20 5.44
C SER A 720 17.66 18.68 5.33
N VAL A 721 16.78 17.82 4.82
CA VAL A 721 15.37 18.13 4.58
C VAL A 721 14.52 17.60 5.73
N TRP A 722 13.86 18.50 6.48
CA TRP A 722 12.99 18.16 7.60
C TRP A 722 11.54 18.66 7.45
N GLY A 723 11.28 19.57 6.52
CA GLY A 723 9.98 20.17 6.27
C GLY A 723 9.72 20.46 4.80
N PRO A 724 8.54 20.99 4.46
CA PRO A 724 8.22 21.40 3.10
C PRO A 724 9.20 22.43 2.54
N THR A 725 9.65 22.24 1.32
CA THR A 725 10.63 23.14 0.65
C THR A 725 9.97 24.00 -0.42
N ARG A 726 8.90 23.51 -1.09
CA ARG A 726 8.26 24.16 -2.25
C ARG A 726 7.21 25.23 -1.91
N GLY A 727 6.71 25.27 -0.68
CA GLY A 727 5.62 26.16 -0.28
C GLY A 727 4.27 25.73 -0.86
N ARG A 728 3.39 26.73 -1.07
CA ARG A 728 2.01 26.51 -1.56
C ARG A 728 2.00 26.08 -3.02
N GLU A 729 1.18 25.05 -3.30
CA GLU A 729 0.98 24.54 -4.66
C GLU A 729 -0.52 24.42 -4.96
N PHE A 730 -1.00 25.14 -5.98
CA PHE A 730 -2.33 24.97 -6.52
C PHE A 730 -2.29 23.96 -7.66
N TYR A 731 -3.37 23.21 -7.81
CA TYR A 731 -3.51 22.25 -8.90
C TYR A 731 -4.95 22.13 -9.38
N MET A 732 -5.09 21.66 -10.61
CA MET A 732 -6.36 21.31 -11.19
C MET A 732 -6.24 20.11 -12.12
N GLY A 733 -7.35 19.39 -12.31
CA GLY A 733 -7.37 18.30 -13.27
C GLY A 733 -8.77 17.82 -13.61
N VAL A 734 -8.81 16.99 -14.65
CA VAL A 734 -10.03 16.37 -15.18
C VAL A 734 -9.82 14.88 -15.31
N ARG A 735 -10.75 14.07 -14.78
CA ARG A 735 -10.80 12.61 -14.95
C ARG A 735 -12.01 12.26 -15.78
N TRP A 736 -11.80 11.59 -16.88
CA TRP A 736 -12.86 11.07 -17.75
C TRP A 736 -12.89 9.55 -17.67
N LYS A 737 -14.11 8.97 -17.58
CA LYS A 737 -14.34 7.52 -17.44
C LYS A 737 -15.46 7.09 -18.36
N LEU A 738 -15.18 6.08 -19.18
CA LEU A 738 -16.18 5.37 -19.95
C LEU A 738 -16.27 3.94 -19.39
N LYS A 739 -17.47 3.59 -18.89
CA LYS A 739 -17.76 2.26 -18.30
C LYS A 739 -17.99 1.19 -19.38
#